data_9fe4bfe2fa51f753b84aaad7e579f01c
#
_entry.id   9fe4bfe2fa51f753b84aaad7e579f01c
#
_cell.length_a   1.000
_cell.length_b   1.000
_cell.length_c   1.000
_cell.angle_alpha   90.00
_cell.angle_beta   90.00
_cell.angle_gamma   90.00
#
_symmetry.space_group_name_H-M   'P 1'
#
loop_
_entity.id
_entity.type
_entity.pdbx_description
1 polymer ?
#
loop_
_entity_poly.entity_id
_entity_poly.type
_entity_poly.pdbx_seq_one_letter_code
_entity_poly.pdbx_strand_id
1 'polypeptide(L)'
;MPMTIQSNFRARRNFGKINKIAEIPNLIAIQKSSYDKFLQADVAPEKRDDIGLQGVFKSVFPIKDFNETSSLEFVSYHLEKPKYDVDECHQRGMTFSAPIKVVVRLVVWDKDEETGAQSIRDVKEQEVYFGEIPLMTENGTFIINGTERVVVSQLHRSPGAFFDHDKGKSHSSGKILFNARIIPYRGSWIDFEFDHKDVLYVRIDRRRKLPATVLLRALGAVPDTAKKDPVDFRGSAEEILKYYYDTEVIRIEGKGKYEKDLNPELLKGQRATRDIKDPKSGEVIVRKNRKYTESAIKKLVAAKLKSLPVEAEEVHTKISAEDVVDADTGEVILEVNEEVTEEKIEELRKRNITDLRVLFIDNLNVLPSLRDTLMQDKISTPEEAIMEIYKRLRPGDPPTPETATNLFVNLFFNAERYDLSKVGRLKLNYKFGIDEPLDNQVLTKRDILEVVRFLIDLKNGKPNKDIDDIDHLGNRRVRAVGELLENQYRIGLVRMERAIKERMSLQEIETLMPHDLINAKPVTAVIKEFFGSSQLSQFMDQTNPLSEVTHKRRLSALGPGGLTRERAGFEVRDVHPTHYGRICPIETPEGPNIGLIASLSTYARVNEYGFVETPYRKVEKGRVTDEVTFYSALEEEKHTIAQANAPVDRKGAFQGALVSCRKHGEFVNVKPEEVDLMDVSPNQLVSVAASLVPVLENDDANRALMGSNMQRQAVPLLRTDAPLVGTGIEAIVARDSGVTVVAKRDGVVQSVDASRIVVKADVPTSTTDVANEVDIYNLIKYQRSNQNTCINQKPIVKPGERVKKGDVIGDGPATEMGELALG
;
A
#
# COMPACT_ATOMS: atom_id res chain seq x y z
N MET A 1 36.05 22.26 17.85
CA MET A 1 36.08 23.53 17.11
C MET A 1 34.86 23.52 16.20
N PRO A 2 34.07 24.60 16.13
CA PRO A 2 32.96 24.63 15.22
C PRO A 2 33.48 24.59 13.79
N MET A 3 33.00 23.58 13.01
CA MET A 3 33.30 23.50 11.59
C MET A 3 32.79 24.74 10.89
N THR A 4 33.68 25.49 10.28
CA THR A 4 33.36 26.62 9.40
C THR A 4 33.03 25.99 8.04
N ILE A 5 31.79 26.05 7.63
CA ILE A 5 31.44 25.73 6.26
C ILE A 5 31.91 26.93 5.43
N GLN A 6 33.05 26.83 4.78
CA GLN A 6 33.50 27.81 3.80
C GLN A 6 32.74 27.55 2.50
N SER A 7 31.70 28.32 2.19
CA SER A 7 31.46 28.68 0.80
C SER A 7 32.61 29.64 0.41
N ASN A 8 33.15 29.54 -0.79
CA ASN A 8 34.31 30.34 -1.24
C ASN A 8 34.16 31.88 -1.06
N PHE A 9 32.99 32.34 -0.65
CA PHE A 9 32.63 33.78 -0.62
C PHE A 9 31.99 34.25 0.70
N ARG A 10 31.50 33.35 1.56
CA ARG A 10 30.86 33.71 2.81
C ARG A 10 31.18 32.71 3.91
N ALA A 11 31.79 33.19 4.99
CA ALA A 11 32.08 32.34 6.15
C ALA A 11 30.83 32.20 7.03
N ARG A 12 30.31 31.01 7.16
CA ARG A 12 29.21 30.68 8.07
C ARG A 12 29.76 30.12 9.38
N ARG A 13 29.36 30.67 10.53
CA ARG A 13 29.68 30.13 11.84
C ARG A 13 28.55 29.19 12.27
N ASN A 14 28.89 27.95 12.56
CA ASN A 14 27.94 26.95 13.03
C ASN A 14 27.83 27.01 14.57
N PHE A 15 26.63 27.31 15.08
CA PHE A 15 26.28 27.29 16.49
C PHE A 15 25.53 26.04 16.91
N GLY A 16 25.32 25.10 16.02
CA GLY A 16 24.61 23.84 16.29
C GLY A 16 25.34 23.02 17.36
N LYS A 17 24.58 22.47 18.30
CA LYS A 17 25.07 21.59 19.37
C LYS A 17 25.07 20.12 18.97
N ILE A 18 24.24 19.74 18.01
CA ILE A 18 24.07 18.37 17.52
C ILE A 18 24.94 18.19 16.28
N ASN A 19 25.79 17.16 16.28
CA ASN A 19 26.62 16.83 15.13
C ASN A 19 25.76 16.31 13.99
N LYS A 20 26.08 16.68 12.75
CA LYS A 20 25.46 16.13 11.56
C LYS A 20 25.96 14.70 11.35
N ILE A 21 25.06 13.72 11.45
CA ILE A 21 25.39 12.29 11.36
C ILE A 21 24.98 11.73 10.02
N ALA A 22 23.79 12.12 9.53
CA ALA A 22 23.31 11.72 8.23
C ALA A 22 23.15 12.93 7.31
N GLU A 23 23.37 12.71 6.02
CA GLU A 23 23.08 13.71 5.02
C GLU A 23 21.58 13.71 4.68
N ILE A 24 21.05 14.89 4.37
CA ILE A 24 19.69 15.01 3.87
C ILE A 24 19.65 14.38 2.48
N PRO A 25 18.72 13.43 2.21
CA PRO A 25 18.58 12.85 0.89
C PRO A 25 18.22 13.94 -0.12
N ASN A 26 18.47 13.70 -1.42
CA ASN A 26 18.10 14.64 -2.46
C ASN A 26 16.61 14.98 -2.34
N LEU A 27 16.28 16.26 -2.27
CA LEU A 27 14.92 16.73 -1.98
C LEU A 27 13.89 16.35 -3.07
N ILE A 28 14.33 16.14 -4.30
CA ILE A 28 13.47 15.72 -5.42
C ILE A 28 13.59 14.23 -5.76
N ALA A 29 14.23 13.44 -4.90
CA ALA A 29 14.44 12.01 -5.13
C ALA A 29 13.14 11.23 -5.29
N ILE A 30 12.06 11.62 -4.63
CA ILE A 30 10.75 10.97 -4.75
C ILE A 30 10.23 11.00 -6.19
N GLN A 31 10.41 12.11 -6.89
CA GLN A 31 10.00 12.26 -8.29
C GLN A 31 10.91 11.47 -9.22
N LYS A 32 12.22 11.70 -9.14
CA LYS A 32 13.20 11.08 -10.03
C LYS A 32 13.26 9.57 -9.90
N SER A 33 13.41 9.04 -8.70
CA SER A 33 13.53 7.60 -8.47
C SER A 33 12.28 6.83 -8.91
N SER A 34 11.10 7.40 -8.71
CA SER A 34 9.85 6.79 -9.15
C SER A 34 9.76 6.70 -10.67
N TYR A 35 10.13 7.77 -11.37
CA TYR A 35 10.08 7.81 -12.83
C TYR A 35 11.14 6.94 -13.48
N ASP A 36 12.36 6.91 -12.91
CA ASP A 36 13.45 6.04 -13.40
C ASP A 36 13.09 4.56 -13.26
N LYS A 37 12.48 4.17 -12.14
CA LYS A 37 11.94 2.81 -11.96
C LYS A 37 10.81 2.47 -12.93
N PHE A 38 9.99 3.45 -13.29
CA PHE A 38 8.91 3.26 -14.25
C PHE A 38 9.47 3.01 -15.67
N LEU A 39 10.40 3.85 -16.14
CA LEU A 39 10.93 3.73 -17.49
C LEU A 39 12.02 2.66 -17.64
N GLN A 40 12.88 2.48 -16.66
CA GLN A 40 14.08 1.63 -16.73
C GLN A 40 14.89 1.86 -18.02
N ALA A 41 15.03 3.12 -18.43
CA ALA A 41 15.64 3.48 -19.72
C ALA A 41 17.11 3.08 -19.83
N ASP A 42 17.87 3.22 -18.72
CA ASP A 42 19.31 2.96 -18.66
C ASP A 42 19.65 1.46 -18.49
N VAL A 43 18.64 0.63 -18.29
CA VAL A 43 18.81 -0.83 -18.09
C VAL A 43 18.64 -1.55 -19.43
N ALA A 44 19.56 -2.50 -19.71
CA ALA A 44 19.45 -3.33 -20.92
C ALA A 44 18.12 -4.10 -20.92
N PRO A 45 17.44 -4.23 -22.08
CA PRO A 45 16.10 -4.82 -22.17
C PRO A 45 15.97 -6.22 -21.52
N GLU A 46 17.03 -7.02 -21.57
CA GLU A 46 17.07 -8.38 -21.02
C GLU A 46 17.18 -8.41 -19.49
N LYS A 47 17.65 -7.33 -18.86
CA LYS A 47 17.89 -7.22 -17.42
C LYS A 47 16.85 -6.37 -16.69
N ARG A 48 15.81 -5.92 -17.39
CA ARG A 48 14.75 -5.10 -16.79
C ARG A 48 13.89 -5.92 -15.86
N ASP A 49 13.60 -5.36 -14.70
CA ASP A 49 12.65 -5.95 -13.75
C ASP A 49 11.21 -5.85 -14.25
N ASP A 50 10.36 -6.76 -13.81
CA ASP A 50 8.93 -6.79 -14.18
C ASP A 50 8.12 -5.77 -13.36
N ILE A 51 8.55 -4.51 -13.38
CA ILE A 51 7.92 -3.36 -12.74
C ILE A 51 7.76 -2.23 -13.74
N GLY A 52 6.90 -1.26 -13.41
CA GLY A 52 6.66 -0.10 -14.26
C GLY A 52 6.18 -0.46 -15.66
N LEU A 53 6.77 0.14 -16.67
CA LEU A 53 6.36 -0.04 -18.06
C LEU A 53 6.57 -1.47 -18.56
N GLN A 54 7.68 -2.11 -18.18
CA GLN A 54 7.95 -3.53 -18.49
C GLN A 54 6.86 -4.45 -17.91
N GLY A 55 6.51 -4.23 -16.64
CA GLY A 55 5.44 -4.99 -15.98
C GLY A 55 4.07 -4.81 -16.63
N VAL A 56 3.76 -3.60 -17.12
CA VAL A 56 2.51 -3.32 -17.83
C VAL A 56 2.46 -4.07 -19.16
N PHE A 57 3.53 -4.02 -19.96
CA PHE A 57 3.59 -4.78 -21.22
C PHE A 57 3.42 -6.27 -20.97
N LYS A 58 4.16 -6.85 -20.03
CA LYS A 58 4.04 -8.29 -19.71
C LYS A 58 2.67 -8.68 -19.15
N SER A 59 1.94 -7.76 -18.52
CA SER A 59 0.59 -8.04 -17.99
C SER A 59 -0.49 -8.05 -19.06
N VAL A 60 -0.29 -7.31 -20.16
CA VAL A 60 -1.25 -7.23 -21.27
C VAL A 60 -0.91 -8.23 -22.37
N PHE A 61 0.35 -8.42 -22.68
CA PHE A 61 0.82 -9.41 -23.65
C PHE A 61 1.08 -10.76 -22.94
N PRO A 62 0.90 -11.91 -23.60
CA PRO A 62 0.52 -12.08 -25.01
C PRO A 62 -0.98 -11.84 -25.26
N ILE A 63 -1.30 -11.19 -26.38
CA ILE A 63 -2.67 -10.97 -26.84
C ILE A 63 -3.03 -12.12 -27.79
N LYS A 64 -3.94 -12.98 -27.36
CA LYS A 64 -4.42 -14.14 -28.15
C LYS A 64 -5.71 -13.81 -28.87
N ASP A 65 -5.87 -14.40 -30.04
CA ASP A 65 -7.15 -14.40 -30.76
C ASP A 65 -8.20 -15.26 -30.04
N PHE A 66 -9.50 -15.05 -30.36
CA PHE A 66 -10.62 -15.82 -29.80
C PHE A 66 -10.51 -17.31 -30.10
N ASN A 67 -9.95 -17.68 -31.25
CA ASN A 67 -9.75 -19.08 -31.67
C ASN A 67 -8.41 -19.67 -31.23
N GLU A 68 -7.56 -18.88 -30.55
CA GLU A 68 -6.19 -19.25 -30.16
C GLU A 68 -5.31 -19.74 -31.31
N THR A 69 -5.57 -19.26 -32.54
CA THR A 69 -4.78 -19.59 -33.75
C THR A 69 -3.60 -18.66 -33.93
N SER A 70 -3.61 -17.52 -33.26
CA SER A 70 -2.52 -16.55 -33.32
C SER A 70 -2.34 -15.82 -31.98
N SER A 71 -1.11 -15.41 -31.71
CA SER A 71 -0.81 -14.54 -30.57
C SER A 71 0.18 -13.45 -30.95
N LEU A 72 -0.03 -12.28 -30.36
CA LEU A 72 0.91 -11.17 -30.42
C LEU A 72 1.69 -11.11 -29.12
N GLU A 73 3.00 -11.34 -29.18
CA GLU A 73 3.91 -11.40 -28.03
C GLU A 73 4.73 -10.12 -27.92
N PHE A 74 5.02 -9.73 -26.71
CA PHE A 74 5.94 -8.63 -26.39
C PHE A 74 7.36 -9.16 -26.23
N VAL A 75 8.34 -8.53 -26.90
CA VAL A 75 9.75 -8.88 -26.79
C VAL A 75 10.51 -7.84 -25.97
N SER A 76 10.53 -6.59 -26.42
CA SER A 76 11.24 -5.50 -25.75
C SER A 76 10.68 -4.14 -26.15
N TYR A 77 11.02 -3.08 -25.39
CA TYR A 77 10.74 -1.71 -25.79
C TYR A 77 12.02 -0.86 -25.75
N HIS A 78 12.03 0.16 -26.58
CA HIS A 78 13.11 1.13 -26.70
C HIS A 78 12.55 2.54 -26.70
N LEU A 79 13.29 3.45 -26.07
CA LEU A 79 12.99 4.87 -26.11
C LEU A 79 13.95 5.51 -27.13
N GLU A 80 13.39 6.22 -28.09
CA GLU A 80 14.19 7.03 -29.02
C GLU A 80 14.58 8.36 -28.38
N LYS A 81 15.53 9.04 -28.99
CA LYS A 81 15.91 10.40 -28.57
C LYS A 81 14.72 11.35 -28.77
N PRO A 82 14.47 12.27 -27.82
CA PRO A 82 13.44 13.26 -27.98
C PRO A 82 13.72 14.13 -29.21
N LYS A 83 12.65 14.50 -29.92
CA LYS A 83 12.73 15.30 -31.15
C LYS A 83 13.21 16.73 -30.91
N TYR A 84 12.86 17.29 -29.76
CA TYR A 84 13.20 18.65 -29.34
C TYR A 84 13.82 18.61 -27.95
N ASP A 85 14.78 19.53 -27.73
CA ASP A 85 15.33 19.75 -26.40
C ASP A 85 14.36 20.53 -25.51
N VAL A 86 14.65 20.58 -24.20
CA VAL A 86 13.84 21.29 -23.21
C VAL A 86 13.61 22.75 -23.58
N ASP A 87 14.66 23.46 -23.98
CA ASP A 87 14.57 24.89 -24.34
C ASP A 87 13.73 25.12 -25.60
N GLU A 88 13.87 24.25 -26.60
CA GLU A 88 13.03 24.28 -27.80
C GLU A 88 11.55 24.01 -27.50
N CYS A 89 11.28 23.08 -26.60
CA CYS A 89 9.91 22.78 -26.18
C CYS A 89 9.26 23.99 -25.49
N HIS A 90 9.99 24.72 -24.66
CA HIS A 90 9.51 25.96 -24.05
C HIS A 90 9.23 27.06 -25.08
N GLN A 91 10.13 27.26 -26.03
CA GLN A 91 10.01 28.30 -27.06
C GLN A 91 8.87 28.02 -28.04
N ARG A 92 8.70 26.76 -28.45
CA ARG A 92 7.71 26.35 -29.47
C ARG A 92 6.35 25.96 -28.86
N GLY A 93 6.22 25.91 -27.53
CA GLY A 93 5.00 25.47 -26.89
C GLY A 93 4.71 23.98 -27.08
N MET A 94 5.74 23.16 -27.19
CA MET A 94 5.65 21.70 -27.43
C MET A 94 5.80 20.90 -26.14
N THR A 95 5.45 19.63 -26.19
CA THR A 95 5.66 18.69 -25.11
C THR A 95 7.03 18.03 -25.23
N PHE A 96 7.80 18.00 -24.15
CA PHE A 96 9.08 17.26 -24.10
C PHE A 96 8.78 15.78 -23.93
N SER A 97 8.82 15.04 -25.04
CA SER A 97 8.46 13.62 -25.11
C SER A 97 9.43 12.83 -25.99
N ALA A 98 9.51 11.53 -25.72
CA ALA A 98 10.27 10.59 -26.55
C ALA A 98 9.32 9.58 -27.17
N PRO A 99 9.55 9.17 -28.45
CA PRO A 99 8.85 8.05 -29.04
C PRO A 99 9.20 6.73 -28.36
N ILE A 100 8.18 5.91 -28.11
CA ILE A 100 8.37 4.52 -27.66
C ILE A 100 8.20 3.60 -28.85
N LYS A 101 9.18 2.77 -29.11
CA LYS A 101 9.13 1.66 -30.03
C LYS A 101 9.16 0.33 -29.30
N VAL A 102 8.29 -0.56 -29.68
CA VAL A 102 8.14 -1.88 -29.08
C VAL A 102 8.38 -2.95 -30.12
N VAL A 103 9.25 -3.89 -29.81
CA VAL A 103 9.45 -5.09 -30.61
C VAL A 103 8.39 -6.10 -30.22
N VAL A 104 7.55 -6.43 -31.18
CA VAL A 104 6.46 -7.40 -31.03
C VAL A 104 6.62 -8.54 -32.01
N ARG A 105 6.17 -9.72 -31.60
CA ARG A 105 6.25 -10.95 -32.38
C ARG A 105 4.84 -11.49 -32.56
N LEU A 106 4.42 -11.62 -33.81
CA LEU A 106 3.17 -12.29 -34.18
C LEU A 106 3.50 -13.76 -34.46
N VAL A 107 2.94 -14.66 -33.68
CA VAL A 107 3.07 -16.11 -33.84
C VAL A 107 1.73 -16.66 -34.33
N VAL A 108 1.76 -17.41 -35.41
CA VAL A 108 0.61 -18.08 -36.00
C VAL A 108 0.80 -19.58 -35.84
N TRP A 109 -0.20 -20.27 -35.32
CA TRP A 109 -0.19 -21.71 -35.12
C TRP A 109 -1.20 -22.40 -36.05
N ASP A 110 -0.82 -23.56 -36.57
CA ASP A 110 -1.74 -24.50 -37.14
C ASP A 110 -2.18 -25.46 -36.03
N LYS A 111 -3.49 -25.55 -35.81
CA LYS A 111 -4.09 -26.56 -34.94
C LYS A 111 -4.44 -27.76 -35.78
N ASP A 112 -3.88 -28.92 -35.46
CA ASP A 112 -4.30 -30.18 -36.01
C ASP A 112 -5.61 -30.61 -35.35
N GLU A 113 -6.70 -30.71 -36.12
CA GLU A 113 -8.04 -30.99 -35.60
C GLU A 113 -8.16 -32.41 -34.98
N GLU A 114 -7.31 -33.37 -35.39
CA GLU A 114 -7.36 -34.74 -34.87
C GLU A 114 -6.55 -34.95 -33.59
N THR A 115 -5.39 -34.28 -33.45
CA THR A 115 -4.48 -34.51 -32.32
C THR A 115 -4.48 -33.36 -31.31
N GLY A 116 -5.03 -32.20 -31.64
CA GLY A 116 -4.96 -30.99 -30.82
C GLY A 116 -3.53 -30.41 -30.69
N ALA A 117 -2.57 -30.95 -31.41
CA ALA A 117 -1.18 -30.45 -31.41
C ALA A 117 -1.12 -29.11 -32.13
N GLN A 118 -0.40 -28.17 -31.53
CA GLN A 118 -0.12 -26.83 -32.10
C GLN A 118 1.27 -26.83 -32.69
N SER A 119 1.37 -26.56 -33.99
CA SER A 119 2.66 -26.34 -34.67
C SER A 119 2.79 -24.87 -35.07
N ILE A 120 3.98 -24.31 -34.93
CA ILE A 120 4.24 -22.94 -35.34
C ILE A 120 4.29 -22.91 -36.85
N ARG A 121 3.38 -22.13 -37.47
CA ARG A 121 3.32 -21.95 -38.92
C ARG A 121 4.21 -20.80 -39.38
N ASP A 122 4.10 -19.66 -38.74
CA ASP A 122 4.81 -18.45 -39.12
C ASP A 122 5.12 -17.59 -37.89
N VAL A 123 6.26 -16.90 -37.92
CA VAL A 123 6.69 -15.96 -36.88
C VAL A 123 7.14 -14.66 -37.53
N LYS A 124 6.41 -13.57 -37.28
CA LYS A 124 6.73 -12.24 -37.80
C LYS A 124 7.13 -11.34 -36.64
N GLU A 125 8.39 -10.91 -36.62
CA GLU A 125 8.89 -9.95 -35.61
C GLU A 125 9.10 -8.59 -36.23
N GLN A 126 8.61 -7.55 -35.58
CA GLN A 126 8.71 -6.18 -36.06
C GLN A 126 8.78 -5.18 -34.92
N GLU A 127 9.54 -4.10 -35.12
CA GLU A 127 9.55 -2.94 -34.26
C GLU A 127 8.41 -2.00 -34.65
N VAL A 128 7.51 -1.68 -33.71
CA VAL A 128 6.31 -0.89 -33.95
C VAL A 128 6.27 0.33 -33.05
N TYR A 129 5.81 1.46 -33.55
CA TYR A 129 5.60 2.69 -32.81
C TYR A 129 4.37 2.60 -31.89
N PHE A 130 4.59 2.84 -30.57
CA PHE A 130 3.55 2.77 -29.53
C PHE A 130 3.13 4.14 -28.95
N GLY A 131 3.54 5.21 -29.58
CA GLY A 131 3.20 6.57 -29.16
C GLY A 131 4.40 7.30 -28.55
N GLU A 132 4.11 8.43 -27.94
CA GLU A 132 5.09 9.26 -27.25
C GLU A 132 4.81 9.28 -25.76
N ILE A 133 5.86 9.26 -24.95
CA ILE A 133 5.80 9.44 -23.52
C ILE A 133 6.49 10.73 -23.12
N PRO A 134 5.83 11.61 -22.33
CA PRO A 134 6.48 12.78 -21.77
C PRO A 134 7.66 12.36 -20.87
N LEU A 135 8.82 12.97 -21.09
CA LEU A 135 10.02 12.72 -20.31
C LEU A 135 10.11 13.70 -19.14
N MET A 136 10.60 13.19 -18.01
CA MET A 136 10.94 14.02 -16.86
C MET A 136 12.25 14.77 -17.11
N THR A 137 12.26 16.06 -16.80
CA THR A 137 13.47 16.87 -16.84
C THR A 137 14.42 16.53 -15.68
N GLU A 138 15.66 16.99 -15.74
CA GLU A 138 16.62 16.82 -14.63
C GLU A 138 16.11 17.39 -13.29
N ASN A 139 15.15 18.32 -13.35
CA ASN A 139 14.56 18.97 -12.18
C ASN A 139 13.32 18.25 -11.61
N GLY A 140 12.93 17.11 -12.17
CA GLY A 140 11.75 16.36 -11.69
C GLY A 140 10.41 16.94 -12.19
N THR A 141 10.39 17.69 -13.28
CA THR A 141 9.20 18.30 -13.89
C THR A 141 8.92 17.73 -15.26
N PHE A 142 7.70 17.97 -15.76
CA PHE A 142 7.30 17.63 -17.12
C PHE A 142 6.97 18.91 -17.88
N ILE A 143 7.38 18.98 -19.15
CA ILE A 143 7.02 20.08 -20.03
C ILE A 143 5.90 19.62 -20.94
N ILE A 144 4.73 20.17 -20.70
CA ILE A 144 3.50 19.85 -21.44
C ILE A 144 2.98 21.13 -22.12
N ASN A 145 2.94 21.12 -23.45
CA ASN A 145 2.53 22.29 -24.27
C ASN A 145 3.33 23.56 -23.92
N GLY A 146 4.61 23.40 -23.63
CA GLY A 146 5.52 24.52 -23.31
C GLY A 146 5.44 25.01 -21.86
N THR A 147 4.60 24.43 -21.02
CA THR A 147 4.46 24.78 -19.60
C THR A 147 5.04 23.68 -18.72
N GLU A 148 5.73 24.06 -17.64
CA GLU A 148 6.23 23.10 -16.66
C GLU A 148 5.12 22.66 -15.73
N ARG A 149 5.00 21.33 -15.56
CA ARG A 149 4.04 20.69 -14.66
C ARG A 149 4.73 19.71 -13.73
N VAL A 150 4.13 19.53 -12.56
CA VAL A 150 4.55 18.57 -11.55
C VAL A 150 3.40 17.61 -11.30
N VAL A 151 3.69 16.32 -11.31
CA VAL A 151 2.74 15.29 -10.88
C VAL A 151 2.91 15.08 -9.39
N VAL A 152 1.90 15.48 -8.62
CA VAL A 152 1.90 15.37 -7.15
C VAL A 152 1.67 13.94 -6.74
N SER A 153 2.46 13.44 -5.78
CA SER A 153 2.29 12.10 -5.22
C SER A 153 0.97 12.02 -4.44
N GLN A 154 0.28 10.89 -4.57
CA GLN A 154 -1.00 10.67 -3.91
C GLN A 154 -0.82 9.79 -2.68
N LEU A 155 -1.40 10.21 -1.55
CA LEU A 155 -1.50 9.40 -0.34
C LEU A 155 -2.86 8.73 -0.29
N HIS A 156 -2.90 7.39 -0.36
CA HIS A 156 -4.13 6.63 -0.39
C HIS A 156 -4.07 5.43 0.56
N ARG A 157 -5.23 4.82 0.83
CA ARG A 157 -5.29 3.59 1.61
C ARG A 157 -4.60 2.46 0.84
N SER A 158 -3.70 1.72 1.50
CA SER A 158 -3.04 0.57 0.88
C SER A 158 -4.04 -0.54 0.55
N PRO A 159 -3.78 -1.38 -0.47
CA PRO A 159 -4.55 -2.60 -0.65
C PRO A 159 -4.40 -3.53 0.55
N GLY A 160 -5.39 -4.37 0.79
CA GLY A 160 -5.40 -5.34 1.89
C GLY A 160 -6.77 -5.48 2.55
N ALA A 161 -6.81 -6.11 3.73
CA ALA A 161 -8.01 -6.26 4.53
C ALA A 161 -8.01 -5.31 5.73
N PHE A 162 -9.09 -4.57 5.90
CA PHE A 162 -9.29 -3.59 6.98
C PHE A 162 -10.51 -3.93 7.80
N PHE A 163 -10.38 -3.79 9.10
CA PHE A 163 -11.44 -4.02 10.07
C PHE A 163 -11.76 -2.72 10.81
N ASP A 164 -13.02 -2.40 10.90
CA ASP A 164 -13.51 -1.16 11.51
C ASP A 164 -14.84 -1.41 12.22
N HIS A 165 -15.36 -0.40 12.92
CA HIS A 165 -16.70 -0.39 13.50
C HIS A 165 -17.35 1.00 13.34
N ASP A 166 -18.67 1.04 13.43
CA ASP A 166 -19.49 2.24 13.25
C ASP A 166 -19.54 3.17 14.47
N LYS A 167 -18.84 2.86 15.55
CA LYS A 167 -18.88 3.58 16.84
C LYS A 167 -20.29 3.69 17.42
N GLY A 168 -21.21 2.77 17.09
CA GLY A 168 -22.59 2.77 17.54
C GLY A 168 -23.49 3.84 16.91
N LYS A 169 -23.07 4.46 15.81
CA LYS A 169 -23.83 5.57 15.18
C LYS A 169 -24.88 5.10 14.18
N SER A 170 -24.77 3.90 13.64
CA SER A 170 -25.63 3.41 12.54
C SER A 170 -27.02 3.01 13.00
N HIS A 171 -27.23 2.67 14.26
CA HIS A 171 -28.52 2.24 14.79
C HIS A 171 -28.84 2.92 16.13
N SER A 172 -30.12 3.18 16.36
CA SER A 172 -30.63 3.84 17.58
C SER A 172 -30.33 3.12 18.90
N SER A 173 -30.05 1.81 18.85
CA SER A 173 -29.67 1.01 20.02
C SER A 173 -28.28 1.29 20.57
N GLY A 174 -27.44 2.04 19.85
CA GLY A 174 -26.04 2.28 20.23
C GLY A 174 -25.13 1.05 20.15
N LYS A 175 -25.58 -0.07 19.56
CA LYS A 175 -24.81 -1.30 19.39
C LYS A 175 -23.67 -1.07 18.39
N ILE A 176 -22.47 -1.49 18.76
CA ILE A 176 -21.31 -1.42 17.88
C ILE A 176 -21.43 -2.49 16.81
N LEU A 177 -21.42 -2.08 15.55
CA LEU A 177 -21.47 -2.94 14.39
C LEU A 177 -20.08 -3.00 13.75
N PHE A 178 -19.48 -4.18 13.75
CA PHE A 178 -18.17 -4.42 13.14
C PHE A 178 -18.31 -4.67 11.64
N ASN A 179 -17.33 -4.22 10.88
CA ASN A 179 -17.23 -4.46 9.45
C ASN A 179 -15.79 -4.80 9.04
N ALA A 180 -15.67 -5.48 7.91
CA ALA A 180 -14.38 -5.77 7.30
C ALA A 180 -14.47 -5.43 5.81
N ARG A 181 -13.38 -4.91 5.27
CA ARG A 181 -13.29 -4.53 3.86
C ARG A 181 -12.03 -5.06 3.24
N ILE A 182 -12.15 -5.79 2.13
CA ILE A 182 -11.03 -6.19 1.29
C ILE A 182 -10.93 -5.19 0.15
N ILE A 183 -9.81 -4.47 0.11
CA ILE A 183 -9.51 -3.45 -0.90
C ILE A 183 -8.39 -3.97 -1.79
N PRO A 184 -8.63 -4.27 -3.08
CA PRO A 184 -7.58 -4.59 -4.03
C PRO A 184 -6.90 -3.32 -4.54
N TYR A 185 -5.73 -3.48 -5.13
CA TYR A 185 -5.12 -2.42 -5.92
C TYR A 185 -5.94 -2.11 -7.17
N ARG A 186 -6.44 -3.16 -7.83
CA ARG A 186 -7.34 -3.11 -8.98
C ARG A 186 -8.30 -4.29 -8.93
N GLY A 187 -9.60 -4.04 -8.97
CA GLY A 187 -10.63 -5.07 -8.95
C GLY A 187 -11.84 -4.69 -8.08
N SER A 188 -12.72 -5.66 -7.85
CA SER A 188 -13.93 -5.48 -7.07
C SER A 188 -13.67 -5.50 -5.57
N TRP A 189 -14.35 -4.64 -4.83
CA TRP A 189 -14.29 -4.58 -3.37
C TRP A 189 -15.24 -5.59 -2.73
N ILE A 190 -14.83 -6.15 -1.60
CA ILE A 190 -15.68 -7.01 -0.76
C ILE A 190 -15.83 -6.32 0.60
N ASP A 191 -17.06 -6.03 0.99
CA ASP A 191 -17.39 -5.47 2.29
C ASP A 191 -18.22 -6.51 3.08
N PHE A 192 -17.75 -6.89 4.27
CA PHE A 192 -18.52 -7.67 5.25
C PHE A 192 -19.02 -6.74 6.33
N GLU A 193 -20.31 -6.84 6.69
CA GLU A 193 -20.91 -6.00 7.72
C GLU A 193 -21.87 -6.79 8.60
N PHE A 194 -21.83 -6.57 9.91
CA PHE A 194 -22.83 -7.08 10.82
C PHE A 194 -24.04 -6.15 10.86
N ASP A 195 -25.23 -6.74 10.91
CA ASP A 195 -26.47 -6.01 11.14
C ASP A 195 -26.78 -5.92 12.66
N HIS A 196 -27.74 -5.07 13.03
CA HIS A 196 -28.23 -4.94 14.43
C HIS A 196 -28.75 -6.27 15.03
N LYS A 197 -29.15 -7.23 14.19
CA LYS A 197 -29.56 -8.60 14.55
C LYS A 197 -28.41 -9.60 14.64
N ASP A 198 -27.14 -9.15 14.56
CA ASP A 198 -25.94 -9.98 14.55
C ASP A 198 -25.78 -10.91 13.33
N VAL A 199 -26.49 -10.66 12.27
CA VAL A 199 -26.38 -11.38 11.01
C VAL A 199 -25.25 -10.77 10.18
N LEU A 200 -24.40 -11.61 9.62
CA LEU A 200 -23.29 -11.19 8.77
C LEU A 200 -23.73 -11.12 7.30
N TYR A 201 -23.57 -9.93 6.73
CA TYR A 201 -23.83 -9.67 5.32
C TYR A 201 -22.55 -9.37 4.55
N VAL A 202 -22.59 -9.62 3.24
CA VAL A 202 -21.54 -9.24 2.31
C VAL A 202 -22.11 -8.31 1.22
N ARG A 203 -21.32 -7.34 0.81
CA ARG A 203 -21.55 -6.48 -0.35
C ARG A 203 -20.37 -6.59 -1.31
N ILE A 204 -20.67 -6.75 -2.58
CA ILE A 204 -19.68 -6.71 -3.64
C ILE A 204 -19.89 -5.39 -4.40
N ASP A 205 -18.82 -4.59 -4.55
CA ASP A 205 -18.84 -3.28 -5.20
C ASP A 205 -19.99 -2.36 -4.72
N ARG A 206 -20.27 -2.37 -3.40
CA ARG A 206 -21.33 -1.57 -2.76
C ARG A 206 -22.74 -1.85 -3.30
N ARG A 207 -22.97 -2.99 -3.94
CA ARG A 207 -24.29 -3.44 -4.38
C ARG A 207 -25.17 -3.87 -3.17
N ARG A 208 -26.39 -4.36 -3.45
CA ARG A 208 -27.29 -4.83 -2.38
C ARG A 208 -26.65 -5.94 -1.57
N LYS A 209 -26.84 -5.91 -0.26
CA LYS A 209 -26.30 -6.90 0.67
C LYS A 209 -26.89 -8.31 0.46
N LEU A 210 -26.06 -9.31 0.66
CA LEU A 210 -26.36 -10.72 0.69
C LEU A 210 -25.90 -11.31 2.02
N PRO A 211 -26.51 -12.39 2.53
CA PRO A 211 -25.91 -13.15 3.64
C PRO A 211 -24.48 -13.59 3.27
N ALA A 212 -23.54 -13.44 4.20
CA ALA A 212 -22.13 -13.79 3.91
C ALA A 212 -21.94 -15.27 3.58
N THR A 213 -22.82 -16.12 4.10
CA THR A 213 -22.83 -17.56 3.79
C THR A 213 -23.02 -17.87 2.31
N VAL A 214 -23.74 -17.04 1.57
CA VAL A 214 -23.89 -17.17 0.10
C VAL A 214 -22.54 -17.05 -0.58
N LEU A 215 -21.70 -16.08 -0.18
CA LEU A 215 -20.35 -15.95 -0.72
C LEU A 215 -19.47 -17.14 -0.31
N LEU A 216 -19.57 -17.58 0.96
CA LEU A 216 -18.79 -18.72 1.46
C LEU A 216 -19.16 -20.02 0.70
N ARG A 217 -20.46 -20.26 0.40
CA ARG A 217 -20.88 -21.38 -0.43
C ARG A 217 -20.35 -21.27 -1.85
N ALA A 218 -20.42 -20.09 -2.45
CA ALA A 218 -19.93 -19.86 -3.82
C ALA A 218 -18.43 -20.18 -3.99
N LEU A 219 -17.63 -20.03 -2.93
CA LEU A 219 -16.22 -20.43 -2.94
C LEU A 219 -16.03 -21.94 -3.19
N GLY A 220 -17.02 -22.77 -2.84
CA GLY A 220 -16.97 -24.22 -3.07
C GLY A 220 -16.98 -24.62 -4.54
N ALA A 221 -17.59 -23.82 -5.42
CA ALA A 221 -17.70 -24.10 -6.85
C ALA A 221 -16.51 -23.63 -7.69
N VAL A 222 -15.55 -22.91 -7.10
CA VAL A 222 -14.35 -22.40 -7.80
C VAL A 222 -13.10 -23.16 -7.38
N PRO A 223 -12.12 -23.32 -8.27
CA PRO A 223 -10.81 -23.87 -7.89
C PRO A 223 -10.08 -22.90 -6.96
N ASP A 224 -9.26 -23.42 -6.05
CA ASP A 224 -8.41 -22.60 -5.22
C ASP A 224 -7.22 -22.07 -6.04
N THR A 225 -6.92 -20.79 -5.87
CA THR A 225 -5.79 -20.11 -6.52
C THR A 225 -4.54 -20.06 -5.63
N ALA A 226 -4.59 -20.66 -4.42
CA ALA A 226 -3.43 -20.74 -3.53
C ALA A 226 -2.32 -21.58 -4.16
N LYS A 227 -1.10 -21.03 -4.16
CA LYS A 227 0.07 -21.71 -4.74
C LYS A 227 0.80 -22.61 -3.74
N LYS A 228 0.69 -22.32 -2.45
CA LYS A 228 1.42 -23.05 -1.41
C LYS A 228 0.55 -23.91 -0.53
N ASP A 229 -0.54 -23.37 -0.01
CA ASP A 229 -1.46 -24.05 0.93
C ASP A 229 -2.91 -24.04 0.39
N PRO A 230 -3.24 -24.88 -0.60
CA PRO A 230 -4.60 -24.94 -1.11
C PRO A 230 -5.55 -25.48 -0.02
N VAL A 231 -6.74 -24.90 0.07
CA VAL A 231 -7.79 -25.31 1.01
C VAL A 231 -8.86 -26.09 0.25
N ASP A 232 -9.05 -27.36 0.59
CA ASP A 232 -10.18 -28.14 0.07
C ASP A 232 -11.45 -27.72 0.82
N PHE A 233 -12.14 -26.75 0.25
CA PHE A 233 -13.37 -26.17 0.78
C PHE A 233 -14.45 -26.22 -0.28
N ARG A 234 -15.51 -26.99 -0.02
CA ARG A 234 -16.64 -27.25 -0.94
C ARG A 234 -17.86 -26.37 -0.68
N GLY A 235 -17.85 -25.60 0.41
CA GLY A 235 -18.92 -24.66 0.74
C GLY A 235 -20.19 -25.30 1.29
N SER A 236 -20.12 -26.52 1.79
CA SER A 236 -21.24 -27.16 2.49
C SER A 236 -21.51 -26.47 3.83
N ALA A 237 -22.75 -26.56 4.35
CA ALA A 237 -23.10 -25.99 5.65
C ALA A 237 -22.23 -26.56 6.78
N GLU A 238 -21.94 -27.84 6.71
CA GLU A 238 -21.09 -28.56 7.65
C GLU A 238 -19.65 -28.03 7.66
N GLU A 239 -19.05 -27.86 6.48
CA GLU A 239 -17.68 -27.32 6.36
C GLU A 239 -17.60 -25.88 6.84
N ILE A 240 -18.60 -25.05 6.50
CA ILE A 240 -18.67 -23.66 7.00
C ILE A 240 -18.71 -23.66 8.52
N LEU A 241 -19.58 -24.43 9.15
CA LEU A 241 -19.68 -24.45 10.61
C LEU A 241 -18.43 -25.04 11.29
N LYS A 242 -17.88 -26.13 10.77
CA LYS A 242 -16.63 -26.73 11.29
C LYS A 242 -15.40 -25.81 11.11
N TYR A 243 -15.38 -24.96 10.11
CA TYR A 243 -14.29 -24.02 9.90
C TYR A 243 -14.28 -22.89 10.95
N TYR A 244 -15.45 -22.39 11.37
CA TYR A 244 -15.54 -21.22 12.25
C TYR A 244 -15.84 -21.54 13.70
N TYR A 245 -16.40 -22.71 14.01
CA TYR A 245 -16.72 -23.14 15.36
C TYR A 245 -15.94 -24.39 15.73
N ASP A 246 -15.53 -24.45 16.99
CA ASP A 246 -15.01 -25.66 17.57
C ASP A 246 -16.15 -26.66 17.80
N THR A 247 -15.85 -27.95 17.75
CA THR A 247 -16.83 -29.01 17.96
C THR A 247 -16.56 -29.76 19.25
N GLU A 248 -17.63 -30.14 19.95
CA GLU A 248 -17.62 -31.03 21.13
C GLU A 248 -18.33 -32.32 20.79
N VAL A 249 -17.83 -33.43 21.31
CA VAL A 249 -18.51 -34.74 21.19
C VAL A 249 -19.28 -35.01 22.49
N ILE A 250 -20.59 -35.24 22.36
CA ILE A 250 -21.47 -35.63 23.46
C ILE A 250 -21.83 -37.09 23.30
N ARG A 251 -21.60 -37.90 24.35
CA ARG A 251 -22.00 -39.31 24.39
C ARG A 251 -23.28 -39.47 25.16
N ILE A 252 -24.18 -40.29 24.62
CA ILE A 252 -25.49 -40.58 25.21
C ILE A 252 -25.40 -42.00 25.81
N GLU A 253 -25.20 -42.11 27.14
CA GLU A 253 -25.00 -43.39 27.82
C GLU A 253 -26.33 -44.03 28.41
N GLY A 254 -27.48 -43.40 28.17
CA GLY A 254 -28.76 -43.93 28.71
C GLY A 254 -29.75 -42.82 29.12
N LYS A 255 -30.85 -43.16 29.76
CA LYS A 255 -31.80 -42.13 30.22
C LYS A 255 -31.18 -41.16 31.20
N GLY A 256 -30.94 -39.90 30.74
CA GLY A 256 -30.44 -38.79 31.58
C GLY A 256 -28.95 -38.84 31.92
N LYS A 257 -28.14 -39.68 31.30
CA LYS A 257 -26.68 -39.70 31.44
C LYS A 257 -26.02 -39.26 30.15
N TYR A 258 -25.38 -38.10 30.21
CA TYR A 258 -24.67 -37.52 29.09
C TYR A 258 -23.25 -37.23 29.54
N GLU A 259 -22.28 -37.48 28.67
CA GLU A 259 -20.88 -37.19 28.89
C GLU A 259 -20.35 -36.37 27.71
N LYS A 260 -19.54 -35.36 27.97
CA LYS A 260 -18.80 -34.62 26.94
C LYS A 260 -17.31 -34.90 27.02
N ASP A 261 -16.62 -34.94 25.91
CA ASP A 261 -15.18 -35.11 25.88
C ASP A 261 -14.46 -33.94 26.55
N LEU A 262 -13.37 -34.24 27.27
CA LEU A 262 -12.57 -33.23 27.95
C LEU A 262 -11.68 -32.48 26.93
N ASN A 263 -12.03 -31.24 26.63
CA ASN A 263 -11.16 -30.32 25.89
C ASN A 263 -10.76 -29.17 26.82
N PRO A 264 -9.49 -29.14 27.29
CA PRO A 264 -9.02 -28.14 28.27
C PRO A 264 -9.15 -26.68 27.80
N GLU A 265 -9.02 -26.43 26.50
CA GLU A 265 -9.08 -25.09 25.92
C GLU A 265 -10.51 -24.56 25.91
N LEU A 266 -11.48 -25.38 25.59
CA LEU A 266 -12.91 -24.99 25.54
C LEU A 266 -13.53 -24.81 26.91
N LEU A 267 -12.99 -25.46 27.95
CA LEU A 267 -13.52 -25.38 29.33
C LEU A 267 -13.24 -24.03 30.01
N LYS A 268 -12.27 -23.28 29.51
CA LYS A 268 -11.86 -22.00 30.14
C LYS A 268 -13.03 -21.00 30.09
N GLY A 269 -13.49 -20.59 31.28
CA GLY A 269 -14.60 -19.64 31.42
C GLY A 269 -15.99 -20.23 31.52
N GLN A 270 -16.19 -21.53 31.23
CA GLN A 270 -17.44 -22.25 31.42
C GLN A 270 -17.74 -22.53 32.90
N ARG A 271 -18.96 -22.92 33.20
CA ARG A 271 -19.39 -23.39 34.53
C ARG A 271 -19.73 -24.88 34.47
N ALA A 272 -19.35 -25.63 35.48
CA ALA A 272 -19.71 -27.03 35.63
C ALA A 272 -21.23 -27.18 35.88
N THR A 273 -21.92 -28.02 35.10
CA THR A 273 -23.34 -28.31 35.28
C THR A 273 -23.59 -29.36 36.34
N ARG A 274 -22.59 -30.23 36.61
CA ARG A 274 -22.59 -31.24 37.68
C ARG A 274 -21.27 -31.20 38.48
N ASP A 275 -21.29 -31.84 39.66
CA ASP A 275 -20.07 -32.03 40.45
C ASP A 275 -19.12 -33.00 39.75
N ILE A 276 -17.91 -32.57 39.52
CA ILE A 276 -16.87 -33.40 38.87
C ILE A 276 -15.97 -33.94 39.98
N LYS A 277 -15.92 -35.26 40.11
CA LYS A 277 -15.12 -35.99 41.09
C LYS A 277 -13.90 -36.64 40.41
N ASP A 278 -12.82 -36.73 41.13
CA ASP A 278 -11.66 -37.52 40.72
C ASP A 278 -12.02 -39.04 40.82
N PRO A 279 -11.85 -39.82 39.74
CA PRO A 279 -12.15 -41.23 39.75
C PRO A 279 -11.30 -42.04 40.70
N LYS A 280 -10.13 -41.51 41.11
CA LYS A 280 -9.19 -42.21 41.99
C LYS A 280 -9.35 -41.86 43.46
N SER A 281 -9.56 -40.58 43.77
CA SER A 281 -9.65 -40.08 45.14
C SER A 281 -11.08 -39.86 45.63
N GLY A 282 -12.07 -39.78 44.72
CA GLY A 282 -13.44 -39.43 45.05
C GLY A 282 -13.66 -37.97 45.48
N GLU A 283 -12.61 -37.16 45.49
CA GLU A 283 -12.67 -35.76 45.87
C GLU A 283 -13.31 -34.90 44.73
N VAL A 284 -14.14 -33.94 45.14
CA VAL A 284 -14.80 -33.02 44.17
C VAL A 284 -13.81 -31.98 43.71
N ILE A 285 -13.38 -32.09 42.45
CA ILE A 285 -12.46 -31.12 41.78
C ILE A 285 -13.19 -29.81 41.47
N VAL A 286 -14.39 -29.91 40.90
CA VAL A 286 -15.22 -28.73 40.55
C VAL A 286 -16.65 -29.00 40.99
N ARG A 287 -17.23 -28.10 41.79
CA ARG A 287 -18.65 -28.14 42.22
C ARG A 287 -19.57 -27.57 41.14
N LYS A 288 -20.80 -28.02 41.10
CA LYS A 288 -21.88 -27.52 40.27
C LYS A 288 -21.96 -25.97 40.35
N ASN A 289 -22.16 -25.32 39.21
CA ASN A 289 -22.22 -23.85 39.01
C ASN A 289 -20.92 -23.07 39.30
N ARG A 290 -19.77 -23.74 39.50
CA ARG A 290 -18.47 -23.09 39.61
C ARG A 290 -17.78 -22.99 38.25
N LYS A 291 -17.07 -21.87 38.00
CA LYS A 291 -16.25 -21.69 36.80
C LYS A 291 -15.05 -22.63 36.81
N TYR A 292 -14.71 -23.15 35.64
CA TYR A 292 -13.44 -23.86 35.44
C TYR A 292 -12.29 -22.88 35.51
N THR A 293 -11.52 -22.94 36.59
CA THR A 293 -10.29 -22.16 36.75
C THR A 293 -9.12 -22.92 36.12
N GLU A 294 -8.04 -22.22 35.78
CA GLU A 294 -6.84 -22.87 35.22
C GLU A 294 -6.26 -23.95 36.15
N SER A 295 -6.33 -23.73 37.44
CA SER A 295 -5.91 -24.71 38.43
C SER A 295 -6.81 -25.94 38.43
N ALA A 296 -8.13 -25.76 38.27
CA ALA A 296 -9.08 -26.85 38.19
C ALA A 296 -8.89 -27.66 36.88
N ILE A 297 -8.70 -26.98 35.74
CA ILE A 297 -8.41 -27.61 34.44
C ILE A 297 -7.11 -28.43 34.51
N LYS A 298 -6.05 -27.91 35.12
CA LYS A 298 -4.81 -28.66 35.34
C LYS A 298 -5.02 -29.89 36.18
N LYS A 299 -5.85 -29.83 37.22
CA LYS A 299 -6.20 -31.00 38.06
C LYS A 299 -7.02 -32.03 37.29
N LEU A 300 -7.98 -31.60 36.44
CA LEU A 300 -8.76 -32.51 35.60
C LEU A 300 -7.88 -33.26 34.60
N VAL A 301 -6.92 -32.58 33.97
CA VAL A 301 -5.95 -33.18 33.05
C VAL A 301 -5.02 -34.15 33.80
N ALA A 302 -4.57 -33.76 34.99
CA ALA A 302 -3.70 -34.61 35.84
C ALA A 302 -4.42 -35.90 36.31
N ALA A 303 -5.74 -35.82 36.56
CA ALA A 303 -6.59 -36.95 36.89
C ALA A 303 -6.87 -37.90 35.71
N LYS A 304 -6.39 -37.53 34.49
CA LYS A 304 -6.59 -38.29 33.22
C LYS A 304 -8.06 -38.60 32.91
N LEU A 305 -8.96 -37.72 33.27
CA LEU A 305 -10.35 -37.80 32.86
C LEU A 305 -10.44 -37.61 31.31
N LYS A 306 -11.19 -38.49 30.67
CA LYS A 306 -11.43 -38.39 29.21
C LYS A 306 -12.76 -37.70 28.91
N SER A 307 -13.72 -37.82 29.81
CA SER A 307 -15.08 -37.28 29.67
C SER A 307 -15.53 -36.59 30.93
N LEU A 308 -16.51 -35.68 30.79
CA LEU A 308 -17.14 -34.92 31.87
C LEU A 308 -18.64 -35.16 31.86
N PRO A 309 -19.28 -35.45 32.98
CA PRO A 309 -20.73 -35.59 33.04
C PRO A 309 -21.42 -34.24 32.87
N VAL A 310 -22.45 -34.18 32.02
CA VAL A 310 -23.27 -32.99 31.77
C VAL A 310 -24.77 -33.26 32.05
N GLU A 311 -25.54 -32.19 32.34
CA GLU A 311 -26.98 -32.29 32.49
C GLU A 311 -27.72 -32.23 31.16
N ALA A 312 -28.93 -32.79 31.11
CA ALA A 312 -29.78 -32.83 29.94
C ALA A 312 -30.07 -31.42 29.38
N GLU A 313 -30.29 -30.44 30.27
CA GLU A 313 -30.51 -29.03 29.88
C GLU A 313 -29.38 -28.44 29.04
N GLU A 314 -28.12 -28.81 29.29
CA GLU A 314 -26.97 -28.37 28.51
C GLU A 314 -26.98 -29.00 27.13
N VAL A 315 -27.42 -30.24 26.98
CA VAL A 315 -27.49 -30.96 25.72
C VAL A 315 -28.63 -30.44 24.83
N HIS A 316 -29.77 -30.09 25.42
CA HIS A 316 -30.95 -29.61 24.67
C HIS A 316 -30.77 -28.24 24.04
N THR A 317 -29.76 -27.46 24.43
CA THR A 317 -29.44 -26.15 23.85
C THR A 317 -28.33 -26.18 22.85
N LYS A 318 -27.75 -27.38 22.59
CA LYS A 318 -26.66 -27.54 21.65
C LYS A 318 -27.15 -27.65 20.19
N ILE A 319 -26.28 -27.39 19.29
CA ILE A 319 -26.55 -27.34 17.84
C ILE A 319 -25.72 -28.42 17.16
N SER A 320 -26.31 -29.19 16.25
CA SER A 320 -25.59 -30.20 15.50
C SER A 320 -24.51 -29.63 14.59
N ALA A 321 -23.32 -30.21 14.64
CA ALA A 321 -22.18 -29.85 13.80
C ALA A 321 -22.18 -30.57 12.45
N GLU A 322 -22.89 -31.70 12.34
CA GLU A 322 -22.95 -32.54 11.14
C GLU A 322 -24.34 -33.21 11.00
N ASP A 323 -24.66 -33.68 9.82
CA ASP A 323 -25.86 -34.46 9.59
C ASP A 323 -25.74 -35.81 10.26
N VAL A 324 -26.67 -36.12 11.17
CA VAL A 324 -26.73 -37.44 11.83
C VAL A 324 -27.65 -38.33 11.04
N VAL A 325 -27.05 -39.31 10.35
CA VAL A 325 -27.72 -40.27 9.47
C VAL A 325 -27.82 -41.64 10.12
N ASP A 326 -28.94 -42.27 10.03
CA ASP A 326 -29.11 -43.65 10.43
C ASP A 326 -28.37 -44.57 9.46
N ALA A 327 -27.45 -45.39 10.00
CA ALA A 327 -26.61 -46.28 9.22
C ALA A 327 -27.44 -47.40 8.54
N ASP A 328 -28.59 -47.76 9.08
CA ASP A 328 -29.43 -48.86 8.60
C ASP A 328 -30.45 -48.43 7.53
N THR A 329 -31.01 -47.22 7.68
CA THR A 329 -32.07 -46.70 6.79
C THR A 329 -31.59 -45.61 5.85
N GLY A 330 -30.48 -44.97 6.12
CA GLY A 330 -29.98 -43.81 5.36
C GLY A 330 -30.80 -42.54 5.58
N GLU A 331 -31.73 -42.51 6.54
CA GLU A 331 -32.57 -41.35 6.88
C GLU A 331 -31.80 -40.38 7.77
N VAL A 332 -31.89 -39.07 7.43
CA VAL A 332 -31.29 -38.00 8.24
C VAL A 332 -32.20 -37.72 9.43
N ILE A 333 -31.75 -38.00 10.65
CA ILE A 333 -32.49 -37.77 11.89
C ILE A 333 -32.37 -36.33 12.39
N LEU A 334 -31.14 -35.83 12.28
CA LEU A 334 -30.81 -34.48 12.71
C LEU A 334 -29.96 -33.79 11.63
N GLU A 335 -30.45 -32.69 11.10
CA GLU A 335 -29.73 -31.91 10.09
C GLU A 335 -28.64 -31.05 10.71
N VAL A 336 -27.63 -30.69 9.94
CA VAL A 336 -26.61 -29.74 10.34
C VAL A 336 -27.24 -28.39 10.69
N ASN A 337 -26.75 -27.73 11.76
CA ASN A 337 -27.27 -26.44 12.28
C ASN A 337 -28.68 -26.54 12.94
N GLU A 338 -29.22 -27.71 13.13
CA GLU A 338 -30.48 -27.92 13.87
C GLU A 338 -30.22 -28.00 15.36
N GLU A 339 -31.16 -27.50 16.18
CA GLU A 339 -31.09 -27.58 17.64
C GLU A 339 -31.45 -28.98 18.11
N VAL A 340 -30.67 -29.49 19.07
CA VAL A 340 -30.91 -30.79 19.68
C VAL A 340 -32.07 -30.71 20.68
N THR A 341 -33.22 -31.23 20.31
CA THR A 341 -34.43 -31.31 21.16
C THR A 341 -34.51 -32.66 21.86
N GLU A 342 -35.30 -32.71 22.95
CA GLU A 342 -35.50 -33.94 23.70
C GLU A 342 -36.08 -35.08 22.85
N GLU A 343 -37.00 -34.73 21.95
CA GLU A 343 -37.62 -35.66 21.01
C GLU A 343 -36.57 -36.29 20.09
N LYS A 344 -35.65 -35.47 19.54
CA LYS A 344 -34.55 -35.93 18.68
C LYS A 344 -33.55 -36.84 19.43
N ILE A 345 -33.26 -36.52 20.70
CA ILE A 345 -32.40 -37.37 21.53
C ILE A 345 -33.02 -38.72 21.78
N GLU A 346 -34.34 -38.78 22.03
CA GLU A 346 -35.04 -40.06 22.20
C GLU A 346 -35.04 -40.91 20.88
N GLU A 347 -35.15 -40.22 19.74
CA GLU A 347 -35.08 -40.87 18.44
C GLU A 347 -33.66 -41.41 18.13
N LEU A 348 -32.60 -40.64 18.40
CA LEU A 348 -31.20 -41.07 18.29
C LEU A 348 -30.94 -42.31 19.15
N ARG A 349 -31.48 -42.31 20.39
CA ARG A 349 -31.33 -43.45 21.29
C ARG A 349 -32.04 -44.73 20.78
N LYS A 350 -33.25 -44.60 20.25
CA LYS A 350 -33.99 -45.72 19.65
C LYS A 350 -33.23 -46.40 18.55
N ARG A 351 -32.39 -45.62 17.82
CA ARG A 351 -31.55 -46.07 16.70
C ARG A 351 -30.13 -46.38 17.11
N ASN A 352 -29.82 -46.47 18.42
CA ASN A 352 -28.47 -46.77 18.98
C ASN A 352 -27.34 -45.86 18.55
N ILE A 353 -27.63 -44.60 18.24
CA ILE A 353 -26.61 -43.60 17.94
C ILE A 353 -26.17 -43.02 19.28
N THR A 354 -24.90 -43.24 19.65
CA THR A 354 -24.33 -42.88 20.95
C THR A 354 -23.57 -41.57 20.94
N ASP A 355 -22.91 -41.24 19.83
CA ASP A 355 -22.03 -40.12 19.70
C ASP A 355 -22.71 -39.03 18.87
N LEU A 356 -22.72 -37.79 19.40
CA LEU A 356 -23.27 -36.62 18.78
C LEU A 356 -22.21 -35.51 18.75
N ARG A 357 -21.85 -35.02 17.59
CA ARG A 357 -20.98 -33.87 17.43
C ARG A 357 -21.81 -32.61 17.42
N VAL A 358 -21.50 -31.71 18.34
CA VAL A 358 -22.20 -30.43 18.49
C VAL A 358 -21.23 -29.26 18.39
N LEU A 359 -21.76 -28.11 17.99
CA LEU A 359 -21.00 -26.87 17.94
C LEU A 359 -20.79 -26.32 19.36
N PHE A 360 -19.61 -25.81 19.60
CA PHE A 360 -19.29 -25.06 20.80
C PHE A 360 -19.76 -23.61 20.67
N ILE A 361 -20.90 -23.26 21.26
CA ILE A 361 -21.46 -21.90 21.32
C ILE A 361 -21.85 -21.65 22.77
N ASP A 362 -21.19 -20.66 23.41
CA ASP A 362 -21.44 -20.32 24.82
C ASP A 362 -22.23 -19.00 24.98
N ASN A 363 -22.53 -18.29 23.91
CA ASN A 363 -23.21 -16.98 23.90
C ASN A 363 -22.49 -15.87 24.72
N LEU A 364 -21.28 -16.10 25.17
CA LEU A 364 -20.44 -15.16 25.91
C LEU A 364 -19.16 -14.82 25.13
N ASN A 365 -18.33 -15.84 24.85
CA ASN A 365 -17.06 -15.71 24.14
C ASN A 365 -17.18 -16.15 22.68
N VAL A 366 -18.13 -17.04 22.38
CA VAL A 366 -18.45 -17.54 21.04
C VAL A 366 -19.91 -17.29 20.76
N LEU A 367 -20.18 -16.32 19.88
CA LEU A 367 -21.52 -15.90 19.51
C LEU A 367 -22.07 -16.70 18.33
N PRO A 368 -23.39 -16.91 18.21
CA PRO A 368 -24.00 -17.70 17.14
C PRO A 368 -24.13 -16.96 15.80
N SER A 369 -23.44 -15.86 15.60
CA SER A 369 -23.67 -14.92 14.48
C SER A 369 -23.64 -15.56 13.11
N LEU A 370 -22.69 -16.47 12.86
CA LEU A 370 -22.59 -17.14 11.56
C LEU A 370 -23.65 -18.24 11.41
N ARG A 371 -23.94 -18.95 12.49
CA ARG A 371 -25.05 -19.91 12.55
C ARG A 371 -26.37 -19.24 12.20
N ASP A 372 -26.68 -18.10 12.82
CA ASP A 372 -27.89 -17.33 12.58
C ASP A 372 -27.95 -16.80 11.14
N THR A 373 -26.80 -16.43 10.58
CA THR A 373 -26.67 -16.04 9.17
C THR A 373 -27.00 -17.21 8.25
N LEU A 374 -26.53 -18.43 8.57
CA LEU A 374 -26.80 -19.64 7.80
C LEU A 374 -28.29 -20.02 7.83
N MET A 375 -28.99 -19.76 8.94
CA MET A 375 -30.44 -19.98 9.01
C MET A 375 -31.27 -19.03 8.14
N GLN A 376 -30.77 -17.83 7.88
CA GLN A 376 -31.42 -16.87 6.97
C GLN A 376 -31.11 -17.15 5.50
N ASP A 377 -30.11 -17.98 5.23
CA ASP A 377 -29.73 -18.37 3.90
C ASP A 377 -30.70 -19.45 3.36
N LYS A 378 -31.33 -19.16 2.23
CA LYS A 378 -32.26 -20.05 1.57
C LYS A 378 -31.58 -20.96 0.54
N ILE A 379 -30.28 -20.83 0.38
CA ILE A 379 -29.49 -21.48 -0.67
C ILE A 379 -28.83 -22.72 -0.06
N SER A 380 -28.83 -23.81 -0.78
CA SER A 380 -28.25 -25.08 -0.36
C SER A 380 -26.99 -25.47 -1.11
N THR A 381 -26.91 -25.11 -2.39
CA THR A 381 -25.81 -25.52 -3.27
C THR A 381 -24.87 -24.38 -3.68
N PRO A 382 -23.59 -24.66 -3.95
CA PRO A 382 -22.63 -23.64 -4.41
C PRO A 382 -23.03 -22.99 -5.74
N GLU A 383 -23.63 -23.75 -6.66
CA GLU A 383 -24.09 -23.25 -7.97
C GLU A 383 -25.22 -22.24 -7.82
N GLU A 384 -26.19 -22.51 -6.93
CA GLU A 384 -27.28 -21.58 -6.62
C GLU A 384 -26.73 -20.30 -5.99
N ALA A 385 -25.68 -20.41 -5.17
CA ALA A 385 -25.04 -19.27 -4.54
C ALA A 385 -24.40 -18.33 -5.59
N ILE A 386 -23.71 -18.88 -6.57
CA ILE A 386 -23.13 -18.12 -7.67
C ILE A 386 -24.22 -17.45 -8.51
N MET A 387 -25.32 -18.16 -8.81
CA MET A 387 -26.44 -17.58 -9.54
C MET A 387 -27.11 -16.43 -8.80
N GLU A 388 -27.26 -16.54 -7.46
CA GLU A 388 -27.81 -15.44 -6.66
C GLU A 388 -26.86 -14.22 -6.64
N ILE A 389 -25.55 -14.42 -6.55
CA ILE A 389 -24.55 -13.35 -6.68
C ILE A 389 -24.65 -12.70 -8.05
N TYR A 390 -24.78 -13.48 -9.12
CA TYR A 390 -24.96 -12.97 -10.48
C TYR A 390 -26.20 -12.06 -10.61
N LYS A 391 -27.37 -12.53 -10.11
CA LYS A 391 -28.61 -11.73 -10.10
C LYS A 391 -28.46 -10.39 -9.38
N ARG A 392 -27.66 -10.35 -8.30
CA ARG A 392 -27.41 -9.11 -7.55
C ARG A 392 -26.48 -8.15 -8.27
N LEU A 393 -25.48 -8.66 -8.98
CA LEU A 393 -24.52 -7.86 -9.74
C LEU A 393 -25.10 -7.37 -11.06
N ARG A 394 -25.92 -8.20 -11.74
CA ARG A 394 -26.56 -7.89 -13.02
C ARG A 394 -28.07 -8.12 -12.95
N PRO A 395 -28.82 -7.19 -12.35
CA PRO A 395 -30.26 -7.29 -12.29
C PRO A 395 -30.84 -7.19 -13.69
N GLY A 396 -31.72 -8.14 -14.05
CA GLY A 396 -32.40 -8.18 -15.34
C GLY A 396 -31.82 -9.15 -16.37
N ASP A 397 -30.58 -9.63 -16.21
CA ASP A 397 -30.00 -10.66 -17.07
C ASP A 397 -30.39 -12.06 -16.58
N PRO A 398 -30.83 -12.97 -17.45
CA PRO A 398 -31.09 -14.35 -17.06
C PRO A 398 -29.77 -15.07 -16.75
N PRO A 399 -29.57 -15.63 -15.53
CA PRO A 399 -28.35 -16.31 -15.17
C PRO A 399 -28.28 -17.69 -15.86
N THR A 400 -27.16 -17.97 -16.55
CA THR A 400 -26.77 -19.32 -16.90
C THR A 400 -25.65 -19.78 -15.95
N PRO A 401 -25.56 -21.06 -15.56
CA PRO A 401 -24.53 -21.52 -14.63
C PRO A 401 -23.11 -21.16 -15.08
N GLU A 402 -22.84 -21.32 -16.36
CA GLU A 402 -21.52 -21.05 -16.93
C GLU A 402 -21.15 -19.56 -16.92
N THR A 403 -22.05 -18.68 -17.35
CA THR A 403 -21.80 -17.24 -17.35
C THR A 403 -21.68 -16.67 -15.92
N ALA A 404 -22.46 -17.22 -14.99
CA ALA A 404 -22.40 -16.83 -13.59
C ALA A 404 -21.08 -17.26 -12.94
N THR A 405 -20.61 -18.50 -13.19
CA THR A 405 -19.32 -18.98 -12.69
C THR A 405 -18.16 -18.18 -13.28
N ASN A 406 -18.17 -17.93 -14.59
CA ASN A 406 -17.16 -17.12 -15.25
C ASN A 406 -17.13 -15.68 -14.70
N LEU A 407 -18.28 -15.07 -14.45
CA LEU A 407 -18.34 -13.76 -13.83
C LEU A 407 -17.69 -13.77 -12.43
N PHE A 408 -18.05 -14.74 -11.59
CA PHE A 408 -17.56 -14.84 -10.23
C PHE A 408 -16.05 -15.08 -10.17
N VAL A 409 -15.53 -16.00 -10.98
CA VAL A 409 -14.09 -16.26 -11.10
C VAL A 409 -13.35 -15.01 -11.57
N ASN A 410 -13.87 -14.31 -12.56
CA ASN A 410 -13.26 -13.10 -13.10
C ASN A 410 -13.26 -11.92 -12.12
N LEU A 411 -14.17 -11.89 -11.14
CA LEU A 411 -14.22 -10.81 -10.15
C LEU A 411 -13.06 -10.87 -9.16
N PHE A 412 -12.64 -12.06 -8.71
CA PHE A 412 -11.73 -12.21 -7.58
C PHE A 412 -10.52 -13.10 -7.83
N PHE A 413 -10.60 -14.03 -8.79
CA PHE A 413 -9.62 -15.09 -8.99
C PHE A 413 -8.86 -15.01 -10.32
N ASN A 414 -9.22 -14.07 -11.18
CA ASN A 414 -8.53 -13.86 -12.46
C ASN A 414 -7.50 -12.72 -12.35
N ALA A 415 -6.23 -13.02 -12.60
CA ALA A 415 -5.13 -12.07 -12.54
C ALA A 415 -5.26 -10.90 -13.53
N GLU A 416 -5.98 -11.07 -14.64
CA GLU A 416 -6.22 -9.98 -15.60
C GLU A 416 -7.14 -8.89 -15.06
N ARG A 417 -8.09 -9.26 -14.17
CA ARG A 417 -9.14 -8.38 -13.68
C ARG A 417 -9.01 -7.99 -12.22
N TYR A 418 -8.34 -8.80 -11.43
CA TYR A 418 -8.13 -8.60 -10.01
C TYR A 418 -6.65 -8.63 -9.67
N ASP A 419 -6.19 -7.61 -8.95
CA ASP A 419 -4.82 -7.46 -8.53
C ASP A 419 -4.75 -6.85 -7.12
N LEU A 420 -4.18 -7.61 -6.17
CA LEU A 420 -3.89 -7.15 -4.81
C LEU A 420 -2.62 -6.32 -4.75
N SER A 421 -1.77 -6.40 -5.75
CA SER A 421 -0.35 -6.01 -5.73
C SER A 421 0.49 -6.80 -4.71
N LYS A 422 1.79 -6.67 -4.80
CA LYS A 422 2.72 -7.26 -3.80
C LYS A 422 2.47 -6.72 -2.40
N VAL A 423 2.09 -5.45 -2.30
CA VAL A 423 1.76 -4.78 -1.02
C VAL A 423 0.54 -5.39 -0.35
N GLY A 424 -0.55 -5.57 -1.10
CA GLY A 424 -1.77 -6.18 -0.59
C GLY A 424 -1.55 -7.61 -0.13
N ARG A 425 -0.81 -8.42 -0.91
CA ARG A 425 -0.44 -9.79 -0.52
C ARG A 425 0.43 -9.82 0.73
N LEU A 426 1.45 -8.95 0.83
CA LEU A 426 2.29 -8.84 2.02
C LEU A 426 1.48 -8.52 3.27
N LYS A 427 0.54 -7.57 3.18
CA LYS A 427 -0.32 -7.18 4.30
C LYS A 427 -1.27 -8.29 4.73
N LEU A 428 -1.88 -9.02 3.79
CA LEU A 428 -2.73 -10.18 4.10
C LEU A 428 -1.93 -11.29 4.77
N ASN A 429 -0.76 -11.62 4.22
CA ASN A 429 0.11 -12.64 4.78
C ASN A 429 0.53 -12.30 6.22
N TYR A 430 0.95 -11.06 6.46
CA TYR A 430 1.36 -10.61 7.79
C TYR A 430 0.20 -10.63 8.79
N LYS A 431 -0.98 -10.16 8.38
CA LYS A 431 -2.15 -10.04 9.26
C LYS A 431 -2.74 -11.38 9.65
N PHE A 432 -2.81 -12.32 8.74
CA PHE A 432 -3.43 -13.63 8.96
C PHE A 432 -2.43 -14.76 9.20
N GLY A 433 -1.12 -14.49 9.13
CA GLY A 433 -0.10 -15.51 9.27
C GLY A 433 -0.11 -16.54 8.12
N ILE A 434 -0.49 -16.09 6.92
CA ILE A 434 -0.50 -16.90 5.70
C ILE A 434 0.88 -16.80 5.05
N ASP A 435 1.40 -17.93 4.54
CA ASP A 435 2.69 -17.98 3.84
C ASP A 435 2.48 -18.22 2.34
N GLU A 436 1.75 -17.33 1.69
CA GLU A 436 1.51 -17.36 0.26
C GLU A 436 2.57 -16.52 -0.49
N PRO A 437 3.10 -16.98 -1.65
CA PRO A 437 4.08 -16.23 -2.42
C PRO A 437 3.58 -14.84 -2.82
N LEU A 438 4.46 -13.83 -2.77
CA LEU A 438 4.13 -12.44 -3.15
C LEU A 438 3.74 -12.28 -4.62
N ASP A 439 4.11 -13.25 -5.47
CA ASP A 439 3.73 -13.29 -6.89
C ASP A 439 2.26 -13.68 -7.10
N ASN A 440 1.60 -14.23 -6.08
CA ASN A 440 0.18 -14.50 -6.14
C ASN A 440 -0.62 -13.25 -5.78
N GLN A 441 -1.03 -12.51 -6.79
CA GLN A 441 -1.70 -11.20 -6.64
C GLN A 441 -3.23 -11.29 -6.70
N VAL A 442 -3.79 -12.50 -6.77
CA VAL A 442 -5.24 -12.73 -6.72
C VAL A 442 -5.65 -13.24 -5.35
N LEU A 443 -6.93 -13.12 -5.01
CA LEU A 443 -7.45 -13.69 -3.77
C LEU A 443 -7.40 -15.22 -3.80
N THR A 444 -7.20 -15.80 -2.63
CA THR A 444 -7.36 -17.25 -2.40
C THR A 444 -8.61 -17.49 -1.56
N LYS A 445 -9.12 -18.73 -1.58
CA LYS A 445 -10.23 -19.13 -0.68
C LYS A 445 -9.87 -18.84 0.78
N ARG A 446 -8.65 -19.15 1.17
CA ARG A 446 -8.14 -18.96 2.52
C ARG A 446 -8.15 -17.48 2.94
N ASP A 447 -7.83 -16.55 2.05
CA ASP A 447 -7.87 -15.13 2.35
C ASP A 447 -9.27 -14.69 2.81
N ILE A 448 -10.30 -15.09 2.06
CA ILE A 448 -11.70 -14.74 2.35
C ILE A 448 -12.17 -15.41 3.65
N LEU A 449 -11.84 -16.69 3.84
CA LEU A 449 -12.19 -17.43 5.04
C LEU A 449 -11.56 -16.81 6.30
N GLU A 450 -10.28 -16.43 6.24
CA GLU A 450 -9.57 -15.82 7.37
C GLU A 450 -10.05 -14.39 7.66
N VAL A 451 -10.45 -13.61 6.64
CA VAL A 451 -11.08 -12.29 6.87
C VAL A 451 -12.37 -12.45 7.68
N VAL A 452 -13.23 -13.40 7.31
CA VAL A 452 -14.47 -13.65 8.05
C VAL A 452 -14.18 -14.18 9.46
N ARG A 453 -13.19 -15.08 9.61
CA ARG A 453 -12.75 -15.57 10.92
C ARG A 453 -12.27 -14.42 11.83
N PHE A 454 -11.40 -13.57 11.32
CA PHE A 454 -10.90 -12.41 12.06
C PHE A 454 -12.03 -11.47 12.48
N LEU A 455 -13.02 -11.23 11.60
CA LEU A 455 -14.17 -10.38 11.89
C LEU A 455 -15.07 -10.98 12.99
N ILE A 456 -15.28 -12.30 12.98
CA ILE A 456 -16.01 -13.02 14.02
C ILE A 456 -15.24 -12.96 15.34
N ASP A 457 -13.94 -13.21 15.32
CA ASP A 457 -13.07 -13.15 16.49
C ASP A 457 -13.05 -11.74 17.12
N LEU A 458 -13.02 -10.69 16.27
CA LEU A 458 -13.10 -9.30 16.70
C LEU A 458 -14.42 -9.00 17.40
N LYS A 459 -15.53 -9.49 16.84
CA LYS A 459 -16.87 -9.34 17.46
C LYS A 459 -16.98 -10.12 18.77
N ASN A 460 -16.35 -11.28 18.86
CA ASN A 460 -16.32 -12.11 20.08
C ASN A 460 -15.38 -11.51 21.16
N GLY A 461 -14.63 -10.45 20.86
CA GLY A 461 -13.73 -9.79 21.80
C GLY A 461 -12.50 -10.64 22.16
N LYS A 462 -12.00 -11.47 21.24
CA LYS A 462 -10.77 -12.24 21.48
C LYS A 462 -9.58 -11.32 21.74
N PRO A 463 -8.74 -11.60 22.72
CA PRO A 463 -7.51 -10.84 22.97
C PRO A 463 -6.60 -10.86 21.74
N ASN A 464 -5.86 -9.77 21.51
CA ASN A 464 -4.97 -9.56 20.37
C ASN A 464 -5.66 -9.37 19.00
N LYS A 465 -6.95 -9.08 18.98
CA LYS A 465 -7.68 -8.69 17.76
C LYS A 465 -8.27 -7.31 17.97
N ASP A 466 -7.73 -6.32 17.26
CA ASP A 466 -8.17 -4.93 17.34
C ASP A 466 -8.59 -4.42 15.96
N ILE A 467 -9.36 -3.34 15.96
CA ILE A 467 -9.72 -2.62 14.75
C ILE A 467 -8.49 -1.94 14.17
N ASP A 468 -8.47 -1.79 12.85
CA ASP A 468 -7.39 -1.09 12.16
C ASP A 468 -7.58 0.43 12.28
N ASP A 469 -6.50 1.13 12.55
CA ASP A 469 -6.46 2.57 12.39
C ASP A 469 -6.22 2.91 10.91
N ILE A 470 -7.23 3.54 10.29
CA ILE A 470 -7.22 3.89 8.87
C ILE A 470 -6.18 4.97 8.56
N ASP A 471 -5.94 5.87 9.52
CA ASP A 471 -5.07 7.04 9.35
C ASP A 471 -3.60 6.74 9.68
N HIS A 472 -3.32 5.54 10.19
CA HIS A 472 -1.98 5.06 10.43
C HIS A 472 -1.17 4.96 9.12
N LEU A 473 0.05 5.49 9.07
CA LEU A 473 0.90 5.45 7.86
C LEU A 473 1.37 4.04 7.45
N GLY A 474 1.19 3.05 8.29
CA GLY A 474 1.28 1.63 7.91
C GLY A 474 0.10 1.13 7.07
N ASN A 475 -1.03 1.84 7.08
CA ASN A 475 -2.24 1.56 6.33
C ASN A 475 -2.46 2.53 5.16
N ARG A 476 -1.72 3.62 5.12
CA ARG A 476 -1.70 4.58 4.02
C ARG A 476 -0.36 4.51 3.30
N ARG A 477 -0.40 4.50 1.98
CA ARG A 477 0.80 4.46 1.14
C ARG A 477 0.82 5.60 0.13
N VAL A 478 1.99 5.87 -0.41
CA VAL A 478 2.21 6.93 -1.40
C VAL A 478 2.31 6.30 -2.79
N ARG A 479 1.49 6.80 -3.72
CA ARG A 479 1.64 6.56 -5.15
C ARG A 479 2.40 7.72 -5.78
N ALA A 480 3.63 7.48 -6.20
CA ALA A 480 4.41 8.48 -6.91
C ALA A 480 4.07 8.51 -8.41
N VAL A 481 4.70 9.41 -9.14
CA VAL A 481 4.42 9.65 -10.56
C VAL A 481 4.56 8.39 -11.43
N GLY A 482 5.56 7.56 -11.18
CA GLY A 482 5.79 6.32 -11.95
C GLY A 482 4.62 5.35 -11.86
N GLU A 483 4.10 5.14 -10.65
CA GLU A 483 2.95 4.26 -10.42
C GLU A 483 1.65 4.84 -11.01
N LEU A 484 1.46 6.16 -10.94
CA LEU A 484 0.31 6.82 -11.56
C LEU A 484 0.34 6.67 -13.08
N LEU A 485 1.50 6.84 -13.70
CA LEU A 485 1.68 6.64 -15.14
C LEU A 485 1.51 5.19 -15.55
N GLU A 486 2.00 4.24 -14.75
CA GLU A 486 1.80 2.81 -14.97
C GLU A 486 0.31 2.47 -15.09
N ASN A 487 -0.51 2.98 -14.19
CA ASN A 487 -1.95 2.76 -14.21
C ASN A 487 -2.61 3.34 -15.47
N GLN A 488 -2.21 4.55 -15.87
CA GLN A 488 -2.74 5.17 -17.10
C GLN A 488 -2.29 4.42 -18.35
N TYR A 489 -1.03 3.99 -18.40
CA TYR A 489 -0.52 3.19 -19.51
C TYR A 489 -1.27 1.86 -19.65
N ARG A 490 -1.54 1.20 -18.53
CA ARG A 490 -2.35 -0.03 -18.48
C ARG A 490 -3.74 0.17 -19.06
N ILE A 491 -4.43 1.26 -18.70
CA ILE A 491 -5.75 1.58 -19.27
C ILE A 491 -5.67 1.75 -20.78
N GLY A 492 -4.65 2.46 -21.26
CA GLY A 492 -4.41 2.66 -22.69
C GLY A 492 -4.16 1.34 -23.43
N LEU A 493 -3.30 0.48 -22.88
CA LEU A 493 -2.97 -0.82 -23.47
C LEU A 493 -4.16 -1.79 -23.46
N VAL A 494 -4.99 -1.83 -22.43
CA VAL A 494 -6.19 -2.67 -22.40
C VAL A 494 -7.22 -2.23 -23.46
N ARG A 495 -7.34 -0.91 -23.70
CA ARG A 495 -8.18 -0.40 -24.80
C ARG A 495 -7.64 -0.84 -26.18
N MET A 496 -6.31 -0.78 -26.33
CA MET A 496 -5.64 -1.23 -27.54
C MET A 496 -5.77 -2.75 -27.74
N GLU A 497 -5.61 -3.53 -26.68
CA GLU A 497 -5.80 -5.00 -26.69
C GLU A 497 -7.16 -5.39 -27.28
N ARG A 498 -8.25 -4.72 -26.87
CA ARG A 498 -9.59 -4.99 -27.42
C ARG A 498 -9.64 -4.74 -28.92
N ALA A 499 -9.06 -3.63 -29.37
CA ALA A 499 -9.01 -3.30 -30.78
C ALA A 499 -8.15 -4.29 -31.58
N ILE A 500 -7.07 -4.79 -31.00
CA ILE A 500 -6.22 -5.81 -31.62
C ILE A 500 -6.99 -7.15 -31.74
N LYS A 501 -7.63 -7.62 -30.68
CA LYS A 501 -8.45 -8.84 -30.69
C LYS A 501 -9.56 -8.80 -31.76
N GLU A 502 -10.23 -7.65 -31.86
CA GLU A 502 -11.25 -7.42 -32.89
C GLU A 502 -10.65 -7.48 -34.31
N ARG A 503 -9.52 -6.84 -34.55
CA ARG A 503 -8.84 -6.89 -35.85
C ARG A 503 -8.34 -8.27 -36.21
N MET A 504 -7.75 -9.00 -35.25
CA MET A 504 -7.27 -10.38 -35.45
C MET A 504 -8.42 -11.32 -35.83
N SER A 505 -9.65 -11.08 -35.34
CA SER A 505 -10.81 -11.90 -35.67
C SER A 505 -11.48 -11.56 -37.00
N LEU A 506 -11.31 -10.31 -37.49
CA LEU A 506 -11.98 -9.82 -38.71
C LEU A 506 -11.14 -9.97 -39.97
N GLN A 507 -9.81 -10.08 -39.87
CA GLN A 507 -8.90 -10.07 -41.01
C GLN A 507 -8.18 -11.40 -41.17
N GLU A 508 -7.76 -11.72 -42.38
CA GLU A 508 -6.93 -12.88 -42.67
C GLU A 508 -5.53 -12.73 -42.05
N ILE A 509 -5.22 -13.53 -41.06
CA ILE A 509 -3.99 -13.45 -40.25
C ILE A 509 -2.72 -13.62 -41.09
N GLU A 510 -2.80 -14.37 -42.20
CA GLU A 510 -1.65 -14.66 -43.08
C GLU A 510 -1.06 -13.41 -43.74
N THR A 511 -1.91 -12.43 -44.06
CA THR A 511 -1.49 -11.19 -44.74
C THR A 511 -1.11 -10.07 -43.78
N LEU A 512 -1.46 -10.23 -42.49
CA LEU A 512 -1.25 -9.19 -41.49
C LEU A 512 0.20 -9.07 -41.02
N MET A 513 0.63 -7.85 -40.87
CA MET A 513 1.89 -7.48 -40.21
C MET A 513 1.59 -6.91 -38.80
N PRO A 514 2.51 -7.02 -37.85
CA PRO A 514 2.32 -6.48 -36.49
C PRO A 514 1.91 -5.00 -36.45
N HIS A 515 2.43 -4.16 -37.35
CA HIS A 515 2.10 -2.73 -37.39
C HIS A 515 0.67 -2.43 -37.83
N ASP A 516 0.02 -3.32 -38.59
CA ASP A 516 -1.37 -3.18 -39.02
C ASP A 516 -2.36 -3.42 -37.87
N LEU A 517 -1.96 -4.27 -36.91
CA LEU A 517 -2.76 -4.62 -35.74
C LEU A 517 -2.71 -3.53 -34.68
N ILE A 518 -1.60 -2.83 -34.54
CA ILE A 518 -1.32 -1.93 -33.41
C ILE A 518 -1.72 -0.49 -33.77
N ASN A 519 -2.53 0.13 -32.90
CA ASN A 519 -2.90 1.54 -33.00
C ASN A 519 -2.50 2.27 -31.71
N ALA A 520 -1.54 3.19 -31.80
CA ALA A 520 -1.03 3.93 -30.65
C ALA A 520 -1.99 5.03 -30.12
N LYS A 521 -3.04 5.41 -30.87
CA LYS A 521 -3.93 6.51 -30.50
C LYS A 521 -4.60 6.37 -29.13
N PRO A 522 -5.13 5.18 -28.71
CA PRO A 522 -5.72 5.02 -27.38
C PRO A 522 -4.75 5.30 -26.23
N VAL A 523 -3.51 4.82 -26.35
CA VAL A 523 -2.46 5.06 -25.34
C VAL A 523 -2.08 6.54 -25.27
N THR A 524 -1.82 7.15 -26.42
CA THR A 524 -1.48 8.57 -26.51
C THR A 524 -2.59 9.46 -25.96
N ALA A 525 -3.86 9.12 -26.21
CA ALA A 525 -5.00 9.89 -25.71
C ALA A 525 -5.09 9.85 -24.18
N VAL A 526 -4.92 8.68 -23.56
CA VAL A 526 -4.97 8.52 -22.11
C VAL A 526 -3.82 9.27 -21.42
N ILE A 527 -2.60 9.21 -21.99
CA ILE A 527 -1.45 9.93 -21.44
C ILE A 527 -1.64 11.46 -21.54
N LYS A 528 -2.13 11.95 -22.68
CA LYS A 528 -2.44 13.38 -22.86
C LYS A 528 -3.52 13.86 -21.90
N GLU A 529 -4.56 13.07 -21.69
CA GLU A 529 -5.64 13.37 -20.72
C GLU A 529 -5.11 13.44 -19.29
N PHE A 530 -4.23 12.50 -18.90
CA PHE A 530 -3.64 12.50 -17.58
C PHE A 530 -2.80 13.75 -17.33
N PHE A 531 -1.85 14.08 -18.18
CA PHE A 531 -1.00 15.25 -18.00
C PHE A 531 -1.74 16.58 -18.14
N GLY A 532 -2.76 16.64 -18.99
CA GLY A 532 -3.52 17.87 -19.25
C GLY A 532 -4.61 18.19 -18.24
N SER A 533 -5.36 17.18 -17.79
CA SER A 533 -6.61 17.37 -17.02
C SER A 533 -6.69 16.62 -15.70
N SER A 534 -5.72 15.79 -15.34
CA SER A 534 -5.71 15.13 -14.04
C SER A 534 -5.54 16.14 -12.89
N GLN A 535 -6.25 15.92 -11.79
CA GLN A 535 -6.13 16.72 -10.58
C GLN A 535 -4.72 16.60 -9.93
N LEU A 536 -3.99 15.52 -10.20
CA LEU A 536 -2.64 15.29 -9.67
C LEU A 536 -1.55 15.92 -10.55
N SER A 537 -1.80 16.13 -11.85
CA SER A 537 -0.89 16.87 -12.71
C SER A 537 -1.21 18.36 -12.59
N GLN A 538 -0.36 19.09 -11.87
CA GLN A 538 -0.57 20.49 -11.54
C GLN A 538 0.46 21.38 -12.23
N PHE A 539 0.06 22.60 -12.50
CA PHE A 539 0.94 23.67 -12.91
C PHE A 539 1.97 23.91 -11.81
N MET A 540 3.26 23.85 -12.12
CA MET A 540 4.29 24.02 -11.10
C MET A 540 4.24 25.42 -10.51
N ASP A 541 4.26 25.51 -9.18
CA ASP A 541 4.43 26.75 -8.45
C ASP A 541 5.91 27.16 -8.53
N GLN A 542 6.19 28.18 -9.32
CA GLN A 542 7.53 28.59 -9.74
C GLN A 542 7.85 30.02 -9.29
N THR A 543 7.25 30.48 -8.19
CA THR A 543 7.49 31.83 -7.65
C THR A 543 8.93 31.99 -7.19
N ASN A 544 9.46 31.01 -6.44
CA ASN A 544 10.83 30.97 -5.96
C ASN A 544 11.33 29.51 -5.86
N PRO A 545 12.62 29.26 -5.66
CA PRO A 545 13.16 27.91 -5.58
C PRO A 545 12.53 27.04 -4.50
N LEU A 546 12.17 27.62 -3.36
CA LEU A 546 11.53 26.92 -2.25
C LEU A 546 10.12 26.43 -2.64
N SER A 547 9.35 27.23 -3.37
CA SER A 547 8.02 26.83 -3.83
C SER A 547 8.08 25.64 -4.79
N GLU A 548 9.09 25.58 -5.66
CA GLU A 548 9.32 24.43 -6.55
C GLU A 548 9.61 23.15 -5.77
N VAL A 549 10.57 23.21 -4.84
CA VAL A 549 10.94 22.05 -4.01
C VAL A 549 9.77 21.55 -3.19
N THR A 550 9.03 22.46 -2.57
CA THR A 550 7.86 22.12 -1.75
C THR A 550 6.76 21.48 -2.59
N HIS A 551 6.52 21.97 -3.80
CA HIS A 551 5.52 21.41 -4.71
C HIS A 551 5.88 19.98 -5.13
N LYS A 552 7.14 19.71 -5.42
CA LYS A 552 7.63 18.37 -5.80
C LYS A 552 7.55 17.35 -4.66
N ARG A 553 7.61 17.81 -3.41
CA ARG A 553 7.54 16.98 -2.19
C ARG A 553 6.14 16.92 -1.56
N ARG A 554 5.13 17.42 -2.24
CA ARG A 554 3.75 17.44 -1.75
C ARG A 554 3.12 16.05 -1.83
N LEU A 555 2.32 15.73 -0.82
CA LEU A 555 1.49 14.53 -0.74
C LEU A 555 0.03 14.96 -0.71
N SER A 556 -0.77 14.53 -1.68
CA SER A 556 -2.19 14.87 -1.76
C SER A 556 -3.03 13.64 -1.43
N ALA A 557 -4.01 13.79 -0.54
CA ALA A 557 -5.03 12.76 -0.28
C ALA A 557 -6.17 12.80 -1.30
N LEU A 558 -6.21 13.82 -2.15
CA LEU A 558 -7.23 14.04 -3.17
C LEU A 558 -6.88 13.30 -4.48
N GLY A 559 -7.80 13.33 -5.44
CA GLY A 559 -7.58 12.79 -6.77
C GLY A 559 -8.28 11.45 -7.03
N PRO A 560 -8.03 10.84 -8.20
CA PRO A 560 -8.65 9.57 -8.58
C PRO A 560 -8.35 8.46 -7.58
N GLY A 561 -9.40 7.79 -7.06
CA GLY A 561 -9.25 6.76 -6.03
C GLY A 561 -8.89 7.27 -4.63
N GLY A 562 -8.84 8.60 -4.44
CA GLY A 562 -8.61 9.25 -3.15
C GLY A 562 -9.89 9.83 -2.52
N LEU A 563 -9.69 10.74 -1.57
CA LEU A 563 -10.77 11.42 -0.85
C LEU A 563 -11.33 12.60 -1.67
N THR A 564 -12.57 12.98 -1.37
CA THR A 564 -13.16 14.25 -1.80
C THR A 564 -13.21 15.22 -0.62
N ARG A 565 -13.10 16.52 -0.88
CA ARG A 565 -13.09 17.56 0.17
C ARG A 565 -14.31 17.48 1.10
N GLU A 566 -15.47 17.26 0.53
CA GLU A 566 -16.77 17.26 1.22
C GLU A 566 -16.93 16.01 2.09
N ARG A 567 -16.30 14.89 1.71
CA ARG A 567 -16.40 13.59 2.41
C ARG A 567 -15.28 13.35 3.41
N ALA A 568 -14.27 14.21 3.42
CA ALA A 568 -13.15 14.09 4.36
C ALA A 568 -13.58 14.59 5.75
N GLY A 569 -13.65 13.68 6.73
CA GLY A 569 -13.91 13.99 8.14
C GLY A 569 -12.72 14.68 8.82
N PHE A 570 -12.89 15.06 10.08
CA PHE A 570 -11.82 15.65 10.89
C PHE A 570 -10.68 14.67 11.15
N GLU A 571 -10.97 13.40 11.35
CA GLU A 571 -9.98 12.36 11.66
C GLU A 571 -8.86 12.25 10.60
N VAL A 572 -9.21 12.36 9.32
CA VAL A 572 -8.25 12.29 8.19
C VAL A 572 -7.39 13.54 8.11
N ARG A 573 -7.88 14.67 8.60
CA ARG A 573 -7.20 15.99 8.58
C ARG A 573 -6.29 16.21 9.77
N ASP A 574 -6.45 15.44 10.84
CA ASP A 574 -5.68 15.56 12.07
C ASP A 574 -4.26 15.00 11.90
N VAL A 575 -3.37 15.43 12.75
CA VAL A 575 -2.00 14.90 12.84
C VAL A 575 -2.03 13.58 13.61
N HIS A 576 -1.53 12.53 12.98
CA HIS A 576 -1.42 11.20 13.58
C HIS A 576 -0.01 11.00 14.19
N PRO A 577 0.15 10.24 15.29
CA PRO A 577 1.48 9.95 15.87
C PRO A 577 2.48 9.34 14.89
N THR A 578 2.02 8.55 13.91
CA THR A 578 2.88 7.95 12.88
C THR A 578 3.40 8.94 11.84
N HIS A 579 2.90 10.19 11.85
CA HIS A 579 3.42 11.27 11.00
C HIS A 579 4.82 11.73 11.43
N TYR A 580 5.24 11.37 12.64
CA TYR A 580 6.56 11.75 13.16
C TYR A 580 7.71 11.34 12.23
N GLY A 581 8.48 12.30 11.79
CA GLY A 581 9.61 12.09 10.87
C GLY A 581 9.22 11.73 9.43
N ARG A 582 7.93 11.63 9.09
CA ARG A 582 7.42 11.23 7.77
C ARG A 582 6.66 12.34 7.08
N ILE A 583 5.70 12.92 7.75
CA ILE A 583 4.87 14.02 7.25
C ILE A 583 4.98 15.20 8.20
N CYS A 584 5.21 16.39 7.66
CA CYS A 584 5.31 17.59 8.48
C CYS A 584 3.96 17.91 9.16
N PRO A 585 3.95 18.11 10.48
CA PRO A 585 2.73 18.46 11.20
C PRO A 585 2.29 19.91 11.04
N ILE A 586 3.17 20.77 10.52
CA ILE A 586 2.99 22.21 10.44
C ILE A 586 2.58 22.66 9.05
N GLU A 587 3.27 22.16 8.02
CA GLU A 587 3.07 22.63 6.65
C GLU A 587 1.84 21.96 6.00
N THR A 588 0.74 22.69 5.96
CA THR A 588 -0.50 22.34 5.26
C THR A 588 -1.18 23.61 4.74
N PRO A 589 -1.96 23.57 3.65
CA PRO A 589 -2.74 24.72 3.23
C PRO A 589 -3.74 25.16 4.29
N GLU A 590 -4.01 26.47 4.34
CA GLU A 590 -5.12 27.03 5.09
C GLU A 590 -6.39 26.99 4.21
N GLY A 591 -7.54 26.63 4.81
CA GLY A 591 -8.81 26.60 4.10
C GLY A 591 -9.37 25.18 3.86
N PRO A 592 -10.12 24.93 2.77
CA PRO A 592 -10.86 23.69 2.56
C PRO A 592 -9.97 22.45 2.46
N ASN A 593 -8.73 22.58 2.05
CA ASN A 593 -7.77 21.50 1.86
C ASN A 593 -6.87 21.24 3.09
N ILE A 594 -7.14 21.86 4.22
CA ILE A 594 -6.37 21.66 5.44
C ILE A 594 -6.29 20.18 5.81
N GLY A 595 -5.10 19.68 6.11
CA GLY A 595 -4.86 18.27 6.45
C GLY A 595 -4.97 17.26 5.31
N LEU A 596 -5.51 17.64 4.15
CA LEU A 596 -5.63 16.77 2.97
C LEU A 596 -4.42 16.87 2.05
N ILE A 597 -3.72 17.98 2.09
CA ILE A 597 -2.48 18.22 1.37
C ILE A 597 -1.38 18.40 2.42
N ALA A 598 -0.41 17.53 2.39
CA ALA A 598 0.70 17.50 3.34
C ALA A 598 2.04 17.56 2.60
N SER A 599 3.10 17.81 3.32
CA SER A 599 4.46 17.81 2.79
C SER A 599 5.30 16.73 3.45
N LEU A 600 6.13 16.07 2.66
CA LEU A 600 7.07 15.06 3.12
C LEU A 600 8.13 15.69 4.04
N SER A 601 8.46 15.06 5.15
CA SER A 601 9.52 15.52 6.05
C SER A 601 10.91 15.47 5.41
N THR A 602 11.84 16.26 5.92
CA THR A 602 13.15 16.48 5.30
C THR A 602 13.95 15.20 5.05
N TYR A 603 13.97 14.28 6.02
CA TYR A 603 14.73 13.02 5.94
C TYR A 603 13.89 11.84 5.46
N ALA A 604 12.59 12.00 5.26
CA ALA A 604 11.70 10.93 4.87
C ALA A 604 11.93 10.51 3.41
N ARG A 605 11.78 9.22 3.17
CA ARG A 605 11.79 8.63 1.83
C ARG A 605 10.65 7.64 1.68
N VAL A 606 10.32 7.27 0.45
CA VAL A 606 9.31 6.27 0.12
C VAL A 606 10.01 4.97 -0.21
N ASN A 607 9.61 3.86 0.41
CA ASN A 607 10.17 2.54 0.14
C ASN A 607 9.60 1.91 -1.15
N GLU A 608 10.04 0.69 -1.47
CA GLU A 608 9.60 -0.04 -2.67
C GLU A 608 8.11 -0.37 -2.67
N TYR A 609 7.51 -0.51 -1.49
CA TYR A 609 6.08 -0.78 -1.32
C TYR A 609 5.21 0.49 -1.26
N GLY A 610 5.83 1.67 -1.30
CA GLY A 610 5.14 2.96 -1.24
C GLY A 610 4.90 3.50 0.18
N PHE A 611 5.39 2.86 1.23
CA PHE A 611 5.30 3.36 2.60
C PHE A 611 6.41 4.38 2.88
N VAL A 612 6.08 5.39 3.66
CA VAL A 612 7.05 6.41 4.05
C VAL A 612 7.91 5.90 5.19
N GLU A 613 9.22 6.00 5.02
CA GLU A 613 10.23 5.60 6.00
C GLU A 613 10.98 6.82 6.53
N THR A 614 11.44 6.70 7.76
CA THR A 614 12.27 7.72 8.41
C THR A 614 13.53 7.08 9.00
N PRO A 615 14.69 7.79 9.01
CA PRO A 615 15.93 7.24 9.53
C PRO A 615 15.99 7.32 11.05
N TYR A 616 16.58 6.31 11.67
CA TYR A 616 16.92 6.28 13.08
C TYR A 616 18.31 5.73 13.28
N ARG A 617 18.96 6.16 14.36
CA ARG A 617 20.24 5.59 14.82
C ARG A 617 19.98 4.39 15.72
N LYS A 618 20.72 3.33 15.53
CA LYS A 618 20.64 2.15 16.35
C LYS A 618 21.29 2.38 17.71
N VAL A 619 20.66 1.92 18.78
CA VAL A 619 21.16 1.96 20.14
C VAL A 619 21.41 0.53 20.62
N GLU A 620 22.61 0.24 21.12
CA GLU A 620 22.97 -1.06 21.67
C GLU A 620 23.43 -0.91 23.12
N LYS A 621 22.69 -1.57 24.05
CA LYS A 621 23.00 -1.57 25.50
C LYS A 621 23.25 -0.16 26.09
N GLY A 622 22.37 0.79 25.74
CA GLY A 622 22.46 2.16 26.21
C GLY A 622 23.54 3.03 25.53
N ARG A 623 24.13 2.54 24.44
CA ARG A 623 25.09 3.31 23.61
C ARG A 623 24.53 3.52 22.22
N VAL A 624 24.56 4.78 21.77
CA VAL A 624 24.16 5.19 20.44
C VAL A 624 25.27 4.87 19.45
N THR A 625 24.94 4.18 18.36
CA THR A 625 25.86 3.88 17.26
C THR A 625 25.68 4.90 16.12
N ASP A 626 26.63 4.93 15.20
CA ASP A 626 26.53 5.78 13.99
C ASP A 626 25.82 5.04 12.83
N GLU A 627 25.33 3.82 13.07
CA GLU A 627 24.53 3.08 12.10
C GLU A 627 23.14 3.69 11.97
N VAL A 628 22.78 4.12 10.75
CA VAL A 628 21.50 4.71 10.43
C VAL A 628 20.68 3.75 9.58
N THR A 629 19.51 3.38 10.06
CA THR A 629 18.55 2.53 9.37
C THR A 629 17.20 3.23 9.20
N PHE A 630 16.52 2.93 8.10
CA PHE A 630 15.20 3.46 7.82
C PHE A 630 14.14 2.48 8.27
N TYR A 631 13.09 2.99 8.92
CA TYR A 631 11.98 2.20 9.44
C TYR A 631 10.66 2.73 8.93
N SER A 632 9.78 1.81 8.52
CA SER A 632 8.38 2.11 8.24
C SER A 632 7.59 2.30 9.55
N ALA A 633 6.37 2.84 9.46
CA ALA A 633 5.55 3.08 10.65
C ALA A 633 5.20 1.80 11.42
N LEU A 634 4.96 0.68 10.73
CA LEU A 634 4.66 -0.61 11.36
C LEU A 634 5.86 -1.23 12.08
N GLU A 635 7.07 -1.06 11.53
CA GLU A 635 8.29 -1.53 12.15
C GLU A 635 8.67 -0.69 13.37
N GLU A 636 8.49 0.63 13.27
CA GLU A 636 8.77 1.60 14.33
C GLU A 636 8.00 1.33 15.62
N GLU A 637 6.74 0.89 15.53
CA GLU A 637 5.91 0.62 16.71
C GLU A 637 6.51 -0.40 17.69
N LYS A 638 7.36 -1.27 17.22
CA LYS A 638 7.99 -2.32 18.03
C LYS A 638 9.14 -1.79 18.89
N HIS A 639 9.62 -0.58 18.62
CA HIS A 639 10.84 -0.02 19.20
C HIS A 639 10.57 1.15 20.15
N THR A 640 11.47 1.31 21.11
CA THR A 640 11.52 2.47 22.01
C THR A 640 12.53 3.47 21.46
N ILE A 641 12.11 4.70 21.15
CA ILE A 641 12.89 5.68 20.40
C ILE A 641 13.18 6.89 21.26
N ALA A 642 14.47 7.19 21.46
CA ALA A 642 14.92 8.39 22.16
C ALA A 642 14.88 9.62 21.25
N GLN A 643 14.69 10.82 21.83
CA GLN A 643 14.74 12.07 21.12
C GLN A 643 16.18 12.44 20.72
N ALA A 644 16.32 13.22 19.64
CA ALA A 644 17.62 13.64 19.13
C ALA A 644 18.41 14.57 20.11
N ASN A 645 17.71 15.27 20.99
CA ASN A 645 18.28 16.16 21.99
C ASN A 645 18.65 15.47 23.32
N ALA A 646 18.46 14.17 23.43
CA ALA A 646 18.84 13.42 24.62
C ALA A 646 20.35 13.59 24.90
N PRO A 647 20.75 13.86 26.15
CA PRO A 647 22.16 14.08 26.49
C PRO A 647 22.94 12.77 26.34
N VAL A 648 23.95 12.81 25.48
CA VAL A 648 24.83 11.67 25.17
C VAL A 648 26.29 12.07 25.42
N ASP A 649 27.08 11.19 25.99
CA ASP A 649 28.51 11.36 26.20
C ASP A 649 29.31 11.25 24.88
N ARG A 650 30.56 11.68 24.86
CA ARG A 650 31.47 11.56 23.70
C ARG A 650 31.65 10.13 23.20
N LYS A 651 31.38 9.13 24.06
CA LYS A 651 31.43 7.69 23.75
C LYS A 651 30.08 7.12 23.29
N GLY A 652 29.05 7.93 23.13
CA GLY A 652 27.71 7.50 22.72
C GLY A 652 26.81 6.99 23.84
N ALA A 653 27.20 7.04 25.12
CA ALA A 653 26.37 6.60 26.22
C ALA A 653 25.39 7.70 26.67
N PHE A 654 24.14 7.32 26.98
CA PHE A 654 23.17 8.26 27.55
C PHE A 654 23.58 8.74 28.95
N GLN A 655 23.43 10.03 29.19
CA GLN A 655 23.67 10.64 30.49
C GLN A 655 22.34 10.72 31.25
N GLY A 656 22.25 10.09 32.38
CA GLY A 656 21.09 10.12 33.27
C GLY A 656 20.50 8.75 33.57
N ALA A 657 19.73 8.68 34.64
CA ALA A 657 19.07 7.44 35.08
C ALA A 657 17.86 7.08 34.19
N LEU A 658 17.21 8.06 33.61
CA LEU A 658 16.04 7.91 32.74
C LEU A 658 16.22 8.75 31.46
N VAL A 659 15.77 8.19 30.35
CA VAL A 659 15.77 8.85 29.04
C VAL A 659 14.33 9.03 28.59
N SER A 660 13.99 10.24 28.12
CA SER A 660 12.68 10.50 27.53
C SER A 660 12.61 9.89 26.14
N CYS A 661 11.69 8.97 25.97
CA CYS A 661 11.51 8.19 24.75
C CYS A 661 10.06 8.23 24.27
N ARG A 662 9.85 7.79 23.04
CA ARG A 662 8.55 7.60 22.42
C ARG A 662 8.35 6.10 22.20
N LYS A 663 7.19 5.57 22.61
CA LYS A 663 6.77 4.20 22.38
C LYS A 663 5.28 4.17 22.08
N HIS A 664 4.87 3.53 20.98
CA HIS A 664 3.47 3.47 20.52
C HIS A 664 2.76 4.85 20.45
N GLY A 665 3.50 5.91 20.09
CA GLY A 665 2.96 7.27 20.02
C GLY A 665 2.85 8.02 21.36
N GLU A 666 3.17 7.37 22.48
CA GLU A 666 3.19 7.99 23.81
C GLU A 666 4.60 8.30 24.26
N PHE A 667 4.75 9.38 25.07
CA PHE A 667 6.02 9.73 25.68
C PHE A 667 6.20 9.00 27.00
N VAL A 668 7.28 8.25 27.11
CA VAL A 668 7.62 7.45 28.27
C VAL A 668 9.06 7.73 28.73
N ASN A 669 9.32 7.63 30.02
CA ASN A 669 10.68 7.69 30.55
C ASN A 669 11.16 6.28 30.86
N VAL A 670 12.20 5.83 30.19
CA VAL A 670 12.75 4.48 30.28
C VAL A 670 14.22 4.48 30.67
N LYS A 671 14.74 3.36 31.13
CA LYS A 671 16.16 3.19 31.40
C LYS A 671 16.96 3.20 30.09
N PRO A 672 18.21 3.69 30.09
CA PRO A 672 19.07 3.71 28.90
C PRO A 672 19.21 2.35 28.19
N GLU A 673 19.13 1.25 28.95
CA GLU A 673 19.25 -0.13 28.43
C GLU A 673 18.03 -0.59 27.61
N GLU A 674 16.86 0.05 27.82
CA GLU A 674 15.60 -0.27 27.15
C GLU A 674 15.39 0.54 25.87
N VAL A 675 16.33 1.43 25.53
CA VAL A 675 16.24 2.27 24.32
C VAL A 675 16.80 1.49 23.15
N ASP A 676 15.99 1.37 22.10
CA ASP A 676 16.35 0.62 20.88
C ASP A 676 16.91 1.54 19.78
N LEU A 677 16.32 2.71 19.62
CA LEU A 677 16.61 3.65 18.55
C LEU A 677 16.71 5.10 19.08
N MET A 678 17.35 5.96 18.29
CA MET A 678 17.44 7.39 18.56
C MET A 678 17.21 8.17 17.27
N ASP A 679 16.54 9.32 17.36
CA ASP A 679 16.36 10.23 16.23
C ASP A 679 17.71 10.73 15.69
N VAL A 680 17.79 10.93 14.38
CA VAL A 680 19.02 11.39 13.72
C VAL A 680 19.22 12.90 13.92
N SER A 681 18.15 13.69 13.75
CA SER A 681 18.18 15.15 13.84
C SER A 681 16.81 15.71 14.23
N PRO A 682 16.74 16.85 14.92
CA PRO A 682 15.47 17.55 15.15
C PRO A 682 14.76 18.00 13.86
N ASN A 683 15.50 18.28 12.79
CA ASN A 683 14.94 18.64 11.48
C ASN A 683 14.18 17.50 10.81
N GLN A 684 14.35 16.28 11.29
CA GLN A 684 13.63 15.11 10.83
C GLN A 684 12.11 15.25 10.97
N LEU A 685 11.64 16.00 11.97
CA LEU A 685 10.21 16.17 12.26
C LEU A 685 9.48 17.01 11.22
N VAL A 686 10.14 18.02 10.65
CA VAL A 686 9.53 19.07 9.85
C VAL A 686 9.88 18.97 8.36
N SER A 687 9.08 19.63 7.52
CA SER A 687 9.33 19.77 6.08
C SER A 687 10.46 20.76 5.79
N VAL A 688 10.84 20.86 4.51
CA VAL A 688 11.88 21.78 4.05
C VAL A 688 11.50 23.24 4.34
N ALA A 689 10.27 23.67 4.02
CA ALA A 689 9.83 25.04 4.27
C ALA A 689 9.80 25.39 5.76
N ALA A 690 9.31 24.48 6.59
CA ALA A 690 9.27 24.67 8.04
C ALA A 690 10.69 24.67 8.65
N SER A 691 11.61 23.88 8.13
CA SER A 691 12.99 23.80 8.61
C SER A 691 13.84 25.04 8.29
N LEU A 692 13.38 25.89 7.38
CA LEU A 692 13.99 27.19 7.08
C LEU A 692 13.59 28.30 8.07
N VAL A 693 12.57 28.09 8.89
CA VAL A 693 12.15 29.06 9.92
C VAL A 693 13.19 29.08 11.04
N PRO A 694 13.87 30.22 11.30
CA PRO A 694 14.82 30.31 12.39
C PRO A 694 14.10 30.26 13.74
N VAL A 695 14.70 29.57 14.72
CA VAL A 695 14.17 29.42 16.08
C VAL A 695 12.74 28.85 16.14
N LEU A 696 12.43 27.91 15.24
CA LEU A 696 11.10 27.32 15.10
C LEU A 696 10.56 26.71 16.40
N GLU A 697 11.43 26.13 17.23
CA GLU A 697 11.06 25.52 18.52
C GLU A 697 10.44 26.49 19.53
N ASN A 698 10.67 27.78 19.38
CA ASN A 698 10.13 28.84 20.25
C ASN A 698 8.91 29.55 19.65
N ASP A 699 8.43 29.12 18.49
CA ASP A 699 7.29 29.72 17.82
C ASP A 699 6.01 28.85 17.96
N ASP A 700 4.85 29.51 17.95
CA ASP A 700 3.57 28.82 17.96
C ASP A 700 3.35 28.07 16.63
N ALA A 701 2.82 26.85 16.71
CA ALA A 701 2.60 26.01 15.53
C ALA A 701 1.67 26.67 14.48
N ASN A 702 0.66 27.41 14.90
CA ASN A 702 -0.25 28.12 14.01
C ASN A 702 0.48 29.21 13.21
N ARG A 703 1.39 29.94 13.88
CA ARG A 703 2.18 30.98 13.22
C ARG A 703 3.28 30.41 12.34
N ALA A 704 3.87 29.29 12.74
CA ALA A 704 4.81 28.54 11.92
C ALA A 704 4.16 28.01 10.62
N LEU A 705 2.90 27.53 10.68
CA LEU A 705 2.12 27.13 9.53
C LEU A 705 1.92 28.30 8.57
N MET A 706 1.46 29.44 9.06
CA MET A 706 1.29 30.66 8.26
C MET A 706 2.62 31.12 7.65
N GLY A 707 3.68 31.15 8.44
CA GLY A 707 5.02 31.58 8.01
C GLY A 707 5.61 30.67 6.94
N SER A 708 5.49 29.35 7.07
CA SER A 708 5.96 28.39 6.06
C SER A 708 5.21 28.55 4.73
N ASN A 709 3.90 28.79 4.79
CA ASN A 709 3.10 29.06 3.60
C ASN A 709 3.49 30.41 2.94
N MET A 710 3.77 31.43 3.73
CA MET A 710 4.18 32.77 3.22
C MET A 710 5.57 32.74 2.57
N GLN A 711 6.52 31.95 3.08
CA GLN A 711 7.85 31.80 2.45
C GLN A 711 7.76 31.37 0.99
N ARG A 712 6.79 30.52 0.65
CA ARG A 712 6.55 30.05 -0.72
C ARG A 712 6.01 31.12 -1.66
N GLN A 713 5.47 32.21 -1.15
CA GLN A 713 4.90 33.32 -1.91
C GLN A 713 5.88 34.47 -2.12
N ALA A 714 7.11 34.37 -1.58
CA ALA A 714 8.11 35.42 -1.69
C ALA A 714 8.53 35.62 -3.16
N VAL A 715 8.40 36.83 -3.66
CA VAL A 715 8.80 37.20 -5.03
C VAL A 715 10.32 37.42 -5.07
N PRO A 716 11.07 36.91 -6.06
CA PRO A 716 12.48 37.14 -6.24
C PRO A 716 12.78 38.66 -6.39
N LEU A 717 13.68 39.14 -5.58
CA LEU A 717 14.08 40.55 -5.59
C LEU A 717 15.17 40.82 -6.62
N LEU A 718 15.38 42.06 -6.99
CA LEU A 718 16.45 42.51 -7.90
C LEU A 718 17.83 42.28 -7.29
N ARG A 719 17.99 42.53 -6.02
CA ARG A 719 19.17 42.17 -5.19
C ARG A 719 18.64 41.33 -4.04
N THR A 720 19.11 40.14 -3.95
CA THR A 720 18.74 39.20 -2.88
C THR A 720 19.88 39.14 -1.88
N ASP A 721 19.54 39.12 -0.61
CA ASP A 721 20.50 38.95 0.48
C ASP A 721 20.22 37.63 1.20
N ALA A 722 21.25 36.82 1.39
CA ALA A 722 21.14 35.60 2.19
C ALA A 722 20.89 35.97 3.67
N PRO A 723 20.10 35.19 4.42
CA PRO A 723 19.77 35.48 5.79
C PRO A 723 21.04 35.51 6.67
N LEU A 724 21.13 36.48 7.60
CA LEU A 724 22.23 36.56 8.57
C LEU A 724 22.18 35.39 9.56
N VAL A 725 20.98 35.02 9.99
CA VAL A 725 20.71 33.85 10.84
C VAL A 725 20.02 32.82 9.99
N GLY A 726 20.71 31.73 9.64
CA GLY A 726 20.20 30.64 8.84
C GLY A 726 20.14 29.31 9.60
N THR A 727 19.42 28.38 9.09
CA THR A 727 19.27 27.03 9.68
C THR A 727 20.25 26.00 9.10
N GLY A 728 20.98 26.36 8.03
CA GLY A 728 21.95 25.48 7.35
C GLY A 728 21.36 24.63 6.22
N ILE A 729 20.08 24.73 5.97
CA ILE A 729 19.37 24.00 4.88
C ILE A 729 19.34 24.82 3.60
N GLU A 730 19.57 26.12 3.66
CA GLU A 730 19.48 27.06 2.55
C GLU A 730 20.34 26.64 1.34
N ALA A 731 21.58 26.20 1.59
CA ALA A 731 22.46 25.71 0.53
C ALA A 731 21.95 24.43 -0.16
N ILE A 732 21.36 23.52 0.62
CA ILE A 732 20.80 22.28 0.12
C ILE A 732 19.58 22.56 -0.74
N VAL A 733 18.68 23.44 -0.29
CA VAL A 733 17.48 23.84 -1.03
C VAL A 733 17.86 24.50 -2.35
N ALA A 734 18.80 25.44 -2.35
CA ALA A 734 19.26 26.11 -3.55
C ALA A 734 19.87 25.12 -4.58
N ARG A 735 20.69 24.17 -4.11
CA ARG A 735 21.29 23.16 -4.97
C ARG A 735 20.26 22.20 -5.55
N ASP A 736 19.38 21.66 -4.72
CA ASP A 736 18.43 20.60 -5.12
C ASP A 736 17.20 21.14 -5.88
N SER A 737 16.91 22.43 -5.80
CA SER A 737 15.79 23.05 -6.54
C SER A 737 15.95 23.00 -8.07
N GLY A 738 17.21 22.88 -8.56
CA GLY A 738 17.51 22.90 -9.97
C GLY A 738 17.45 24.30 -10.62
N VAL A 739 17.22 25.36 -9.84
CA VAL A 739 17.24 26.75 -10.30
C VAL A 739 18.67 27.26 -10.41
N THR A 740 19.58 26.76 -9.56
CA THR A 740 21.02 27.04 -9.64
C THR A 740 21.71 26.11 -10.60
N VAL A 741 22.79 26.57 -11.20
CA VAL A 741 23.64 25.77 -12.06
C VAL A 741 24.66 25.03 -11.21
N VAL A 742 24.68 23.69 -11.33
CA VAL A 742 25.54 22.80 -10.54
C VAL A 742 26.53 22.08 -11.46
N ALA A 743 27.77 21.94 -11.03
CA ALA A 743 28.81 21.24 -11.77
C ALA A 743 28.51 19.74 -11.88
N LYS A 744 28.48 19.19 -13.09
CA LYS A 744 28.22 17.76 -13.36
C LYS A 744 29.43 16.87 -13.07
N ARG A 745 30.64 17.40 -13.25
CA ARG A 745 31.92 16.69 -13.06
C ARG A 745 32.94 17.61 -12.38
N ASP A 746 34.00 16.98 -11.86
CA ASP A 746 35.15 17.70 -11.35
C ASP A 746 35.93 18.30 -12.51
N GLY A 747 36.41 19.53 -12.36
CA GLY A 747 37.12 20.20 -13.42
C GLY A 747 37.63 21.61 -13.06
N VAL A 748 38.14 22.29 -14.06
CA VAL A 748 38.62 23.67 -13.95
C VAL A 748 37.82 24.57 -14.90
N VAL A 749 37.35 25.71 -14.36
CA VAL A 749 36.60 26.70 -15.15
C VAL A 749 37.56 27.33 -16.19
N GLN A 750 37.26 27.13 -17.45
CA GLN A 750 38.08 27.64 -18.57
C GLN A 750 37.67 29.04 -18.97
N SER A 751 36.36 29.27 -19.14
CA SER A 751 35.85 30.59 -19.52
C SER A 751 34.49 30.84 -18.90
N VAL A 752 34.15 32.06 -18.59
CA VAL A 752 32.87 32.50 -18.04
C VAL A 752 32.43 33.76 -18.76
N ASP A 753 31.21 33.74 -19.25
CA ASP A 753 30.52 34.94 -19.75
C ASP A 753 29.08 35.03 -19.16
N ALA A 754 28.36 36.07 -19.49
CA ALA A 754 27.01 36.27 -18.95
C ALA A 754 26.00 35.21 -19.37
N SER A 755 26.28 34.48 -20.47
CA SER A 755 25.36 33.50 -21.08
C SER A 755 25.79 32.06 -20.90
N ARG A 756 27.07 31.79 -20.57
CA ARG A 756 27.58 30.41 -20.42
C ARG A 756 28.78 30.31 -19.51
N ILE A 757 28.99 29.12 -18.96
CA ILE A 757 30.15 28.73 -18.18
C ILE A 757 30.76 27.49 -18.90
N VAL A 758 32.04 27.53 -19.13
CA VAL A 758 32.79 26.42 -19.77
C VAL A 758 33.75 25.82 -18.75
N VAL A 759 33.58 24.53 -18.44
CA VAL A 759 34.40 23.78 -17.48
C VAL A 759 35.12 22.66 -18.21
N LYS A 760 36.44 22.62 -18.11
CA LYS A 760 37.25 21.51 -18.59
C LYS A 760 37.25 20.43 -17.52
N ALA A 761 36.73 19.27 -17.87
CA ALA A 761 36.63 18.11 -16.96
C ALA A 761 37.98 17.44 -16.73
N ASP A 762 38.22 16.94 -15.52
CA ASP A 762 39.49 16.27 -15.19
C ASP A 762 39.57 14.86 -15.78
N VAL A 763 38.46 14.20 -16.00
CA VAL A 763 38.36 12.83 -16.56
C VAL A 763 37.34 12.80 -17.69
N PRO A 764 37.73 12.39 -18.92
CA PRO A 764 36.77 12.21 -20.02
C PRO A 764 35.82 11.02 -19.71
N THR A 765 34.56 11.12 -20.11
CA THR A 765 33.53 10.11 -19.85
C THR A 765 33.74 8.81 -20.62
N SER A 766 34.49 8.83 -21.72
CA SER A 766 34.90 7.63 -22.48
C SER A 766 36.24 7.84 -23.18
N THR A 767 37.00 6.79 -23.31
CA THR A 767 38.33 6.78 -23.99
C THR A 767 38.25 6.97 -25.51
N THR A 768 37.04 7.01 -26.10
CA THR A 768 36.81 7.05 -27.55
C THR A 768 36.31 8.41 -28.06
N ASP A 769 35.84 9.32 -27.19
CA ASP A 769 35.28 10.61 -27.61
C ASP A 769 36.12 11.79 -27.09
N VAL A 770 37.00 12.30 -27.91
CA VAL A 770 37.77 13.55 -27.67
C VAL A 770 36.83 14.77 -27.48
N ALA A 771 35.57 14.69 -27.93
CA ALA A 771 34.59 15.76 -27.84
C ALA A 771 34.01 15.99 -26.42
N ASN A 772 34.25 15.11 -25.45
CA ASN A 772 33.68 15.14 -24.11
C ASN A 772 34.62 15.66 -23.00
N GLU A 773 35.66 16.37 -23.34
CA GLU A 773 36.59 16.95 -22.36
C GLU A 773 36.04 18.24 -21.69
N VAL A 774 34.99 18.82 -22.24
CA VAL A 774 34.49 20.15 -21.84
C VAL A 774 32.99 20.08 -21.57
N ASP A 775 32.59 20.57 -20.43
CA ASP A 775 31.19 20.79 -20.08
C ASP A 775 30.81 22.25 -20.31
N ILE A 776 29.78 22.49 -21.12
CA ILE A 776 29.23 23.82 -21.39
C ILE A 776 27.91 23.97 -20.68
N TYR A 777 27.80 24.95 -19.77
CA TYR A 777 26.59 25.29 -19.05
C TYR A 777 26.01 26.58 -19.62
N ASN A 778 24.88 26.49 -20.31
CA ASN A 778 24.14 27.64 -20.78
C ASN A 778 23.30 28.21 -19.64
N LEU A 779 23.36 29.53 -19.45
CA LEU A 779 22.64 30.22 -18.39
C LEU A 779 21.30 30.75 -18.93
N ILE A 780 20.23 30.52 -18.17
CA ILE A 780 18.90 31.05 -18.48
C ILE A 780 18.91 32.56 -18.20
N LYS A 781 18.51 33.35 -19.20
CA LYS A 781 18.52 34.80 -19.12
C LYS A 781 17.11 35.38 -19.31
N TYR A 782 16.61 36.08 -18.25
CA TYR A 782 15.38 36.87 -18.25
C TYR A 782 14.16 36.16 -18.83
N GLN A 783 13.97 34.88 -18.38
CA GLN A 783 12.84 34.07 -18.79
C GLN A 783 11.67 34.30 -17.83
N ARG A 784 10.45 34.19 -18.32
CA ARG A 784 9.23 34.27 -17.53
C ARG A 784 8.94 32.93 -16.86
N SER A 785 8.64 32.96 -15.56
CA SER A 785 8.13 31.79 -14.84
C SER A 785 6.60 31.61 -15.03
N ASN A 786 6.07 30.50 -14.53
CA ASN A 786 4.63 30.23 -14.55
C ASN A 786 3.80 31.30 -13.81
N GLN A 787 4.35 31.90 -12.74
CA GLN A 787 3.72 32.96 -11.93
C GLN A 787 4.13 34.36 -12.36
N ASN A 788 4.64 34.55 -13.58
CA ASN A 788 5.08 35.85 -14.10
C ASN A 788 6.28 36.47 -13.36
N THR A 789 7.09 35.65 -12.67
CA THR A 789 8.34 36.10 -12.06
C THR A 789 9.51 35.96 -13.04
N CYS A 790 10.60 36.69 -12.80
CA CYS A 790 11.77 36.66 -13.66
C CYS A 790 12.75 35.54 -13.23
N ILE A 791 13.10 34.65 -14.17
CA ILE A 791 14.14 33.67 -14.02
C ILE A 791 15.38 34.19 -14.72
N ASN A 792 16.44 34.44 -13.97
CA ASN A 792 17.73 34.90 -14.48
C ASN A 792 18.85 34.24 -13.72
N GLN A 793 19.81 33.64 -14.44
CA GLN A 793 20.97 32.98 -13.84
C GLN A 793 22.22 33.83 -14.02
N LYS A 794 23.06 33.88 -12.99
CA LYS A 794 24.32 34.63 -12.93
C LYS A 794 25.46 33.69 -12.55
N PRO A 795 26.62 33.74 -13.23
CA PRO A 795 27.77 32.95 -12.83
C PRO A 795 28.36 33.50 -11.51
N ILE A 796 28.84 32.61 -10.66
CA ILE A 796 29.51 32.95 -9.38
C ILE A 796 30.97 32.55 -9.35
N VAL A 797 31.41 31.75 -10.33
CA VAL A 797 32.78 31.26 -10.45
C VAL A 797 33.63 32.16 -11.36
N LYS A 798 34.94 32.11 -11.20
CA LYS A 798 35.91 32.85 -12.01
C LYS A 798 36.71 31.87 -12.92
N PRO A 799 37.22 32.36 -14.07
CA PRO A 799 38.11 31.56 -14.88
C PRO A 799 39.35 31.13 -14.11
N GLY A 800 39.75 29.84 -14.25
CA GLY A 800 40.86 29.24 -13.53
C GLY A 800 40.47 28.63 -12.14
N GLU A 801 39.26 28.78 -11.69
CA GLU A 801 38.78 28.22 -10.42
C GLU A 801 38.49 26.70 -10.58
N ARG A 802 38.86 25.92 -9.57
CA ARG A 802 38.60 24.50 -9.55
C ARG A 802 37.24 24.22 -8.91
N VAL A 803 36.40 23.42 -9.59
CA VAL A 803 35.09 23.04 -9.15
C VAL A 803 34.98 21.53 -8.99
N LYS A 804 34.21 21.08 -8.02
CA LYS A 804 33.89 19.67 -7.79
C LYS A 804 32.49 19.36 -8.26
N LYS A 805 32.23 18.10 -8.53
CA LYS A 805 30.88 17.61 -8.81
C LYS A 805 29.94 17.97 -7.66
N GLY A 806 28.84 18.65 -7.97
CA GLY A 806 27.84 19.07 -7.00
C GLY A 806 28.03 20.51 -6.48
N ASP A 807 29.12 21.20 -6.83
CA ASP A 807 29.29 22.60 -6.47
C ASP A 807 28.38 23.51 -7.32
N VAL A 808 27.81 24.54 -6.67
CA VAL A 808 27.01 25.54 -7.36
C VAL A 808 27.95 26.52 -8.08
N ILE A 809 27.82 26.62 -9.39
CA ILE A 809 28.64 27.47 -10.24
C ILE A 809 27.90 28.69 -10.78
N GLY A 810 26.58 28.70 -10.68
CA GLY A 810 25.74 29.82 -11.08
C GLY A 810 24.54 29.99 -10.17
N ASP A 811 24.24 31.23 -9.77
CA ASP A 811 23.06 31.56 -8.99
C ASP A 811 21.83 31.73 -9.89
N GLY A 812 20.67 31.33 -9.37
CA GLY A 812 19.37 31.57 -9.99
C GLY A 812 18.58 32.69 -9.31
N PRO A 813 17.26 32.77 -9.55
CA PRO A 813 16.40 33.71 -8.86
C PRO A 813 16.33 33.38 -7.36
N ALA A 814 16.22 34.39 -6.51
CA ALA A 814 16.16 34.26 -5.04
C ALA A 814 17.28 33.39 -4.44
N THR A 815 18.48 33.44 -5.01
CA THR A 815 19.69 32.79 -4.50
C THR A 815 20.86 33.75 -4.45
N GLU A 816 21.72 33.60 -3.46
CA GLU A 816 22.95 34.35 -3.31
C GLU A 816 24.09 33.40 -2.92
N MET A 817 25.15 33.37 -3.73
CA MET A 817 26.35 32.53 -3.48
C MET A 817 26.01 31.06 -3.20
N GLY A 818 25.04 30.52 -3.92
CA GLY A 818 24.59 29.14 -3.75
C GLY A 818 23.70 28.88 -2.55
N GLU A 819 23.27 29.89 -1.84
CA GLU A 819 22.31 29.80 -0.74
C GLU A 819 20.96 30.43 -1.11
N LEU A 820 19.88 29.88 -0.56
CA LEU A 820 18.53 30.45 -0.73
C LEU A 820 18.46 31.83 -0.06
N ALA A 821 18.06 32.84 -0.83
CA ALA A 821 17.93 34.21 -0.37
C ALA A 821 16.55 34.77 -0.73
N LEU A 822 15.60 34.68 0.18
CA LEU A 822 14.23 35.16 -0.02
C LEU A 822 14.04 36.66 0.31
N GLY A 823 14.99 37.23 1.03
CA GLY A 823 14.96 38.62 1.43
C GLY A 823 15.81 39.56 0.58
#